data_034fef1354b123a821e6c881857a5c7e
#
_entry.id   034fef1354b123a821e6c881857a5c7e
#
_cell.length_a   1.000
_cell.length_b   1.000
_cell.length_c   1.000
_cell.angle_alpha   90.00
_cell.angle_beta   90.00
_cell.angle_gamma   90.00
#
_symmetry.space_group_name_H-M   'P 1'
#
loop_
_entity.id
_entity.type
_entity.pdbx_description
1 polymer ?
#
loop_
_entity_poly.entity_id
_entity_poly.type
_entity_poly.pdbx_seq_one_letter_code
_entity_poly.pdbx_strand_id
1 'polypeptide(L)'
;MDSARWQELSSWLDQLLELDPEARQRRLQRLTEHDPALGHELQRLLQQEPDSQDFMAQPLWTAPPPGRAGSEVGPYRLLRPLGEGGMGEVWLAERCDGLYQRQVALKLLRSGVADPGLRQRFGRERQILARLQHPHLAQLLDAGVDLHGQPYLALDYVEGEPISDYCRRVQPPLEARLQLMLQVCAVVSHAHANLVVHRDLKPSNILVRDDGTVKLLDFGIAKLLDHDDTSSPHPATEIRAFTLHYAAPEQVRGELVTTLTDVYSLGVVLFEVVTGHKPYRLRRHSDAEWERSILDVQAPRASVLLQRLADQPGAPRRALQRQARRLRGDVDVVLEKALQKDPDQRYASAEAMAGDLRRFLQGQPIQARPPGVGYRVRKYVGRHRWGVALASVAVLGLLGTTSMALWQARQARLEMARAQAMQDFTVGLFDKAASQRHGHFDVPQLLAAGQQRGEAELADQPLALAELEGVIGRLRIGMGDYQLALQTLDRQRQLLQRVDDVPPALQLEAVTQRGRALRMLGRDRECLAHLQPLQSLAATEASALPASVAEFHSQLGRCQAELGDAEAARRSFTQALALRHQGIGERFGRAESLADLAGLDAAAGDLPAALAGYRQALALLQQPSDASSPQVITLHRQLGDVLARQGQTAAAASELELAWSAAQEAWGPRHPEALVVRRARALLALQRGELALAGEELRTVQAQLMTALGPSHREIGHGEFALGQWASASGDAATAAGHYARAATLWRQPDHTALLPQALLAQGQALQQAGQPAQAREVLAEARQLLLAQRGPQAPGLRGLEARIAALAQTEPQPATSAAR
;
A
#
# COMPACT_ATOMS: atom_id res chain seq x y z
N MET A 1 -68.58 33.67 35.00
CA MET A 1 -69.20 32.43 34.47
C MET A 1 -69.50 31.53 35.62
N ASP A 2 -70.71 30.98 35.71
CA ASP A 2 -71.07 30.04 36.79
C ASP A 2 -70.34 28.70 36.61
N SER A 3 -69.84 28.11 37.68
CA SER A 3 -69.08 26.88 37.70
C SER A 3 -69.83 25.70 37.04
N ALA A 4 -71.15 25.65 37.14
CA ALA A 4 -71.97 24.64 36.52
C ALA A 4 -72.00 24.78 34.97
N ARG A 5 -72.09 26.03 34.54
CA ARG A 5 -72.09 26.36 33.11
C ARG A 5 -70.75 26.10 32.41
N TRP A 6 -69.65 26.30 33.16
CA TRP A 6 -68.29 25.96 32.65
C TRP A 6 -68.08 24.45 32.53
N GLN A 7 -68.58 23.65 33.49
CA GLN A 7 -68.50 22.17 33.37
C GLN A 7 -69.27 21.65 32.16
N GLU A 8 -70.44 22.22 31.86
CA GLU A 8 -71.18 21.83 30.71
C GLU A 8 -70.50 22.22 29.40
N LEU A 9 -69.95 23.45 29.30
CA LEU A 9 -69.17 23.94 28.17
C LEU A 9 -67.89 23.10 27.93
N SER A 10 -67.16 22.77 28.99
CA SER A 10 -65.93 21.95 28.96
C SER A 10 -66.21 20.55 28.43
N SER A 11 -67.31 19.93 28.91
CA SER A 11 -67.70 18.59 28.46
C SER A 11 -68.07 18.56 26.96
N TRP A 12 -68.77 19.57 26.46
CA TRP A 12 -69.11 19.68 25.05
C TRP A 12 -67.90 20.07 24.19
N LEU A 13 -67.02 20.91 24.69
CA LEU A 13 -65.76 21.28 24.02
C LEU A 13 -64.87 20.08 23.83
N ASP A 14 -64.71 19.26 24.87
CA ASP A 14 -63.93 18.02 24.79
C ASP A 14 -64.47 17.05 23.74
N GLN A 15 -65.81 16.85 23.72
CA GLN A 15 -66.48 16.01 22.71
C GLN A 15 -66.31 16.54 21.26
N LEU A 16 -66.36 17.85 21.08
CA LEU A 16 -66.22 18.48 19.78
C LEU A 16 -64.78 18.48 19.29
N LEU A 17 -63.80 18.60 20.19
CA LEU A 17 -62.40 18.52 19.87
C LEU A 17 -61.92 17.11 19.51
N GLU A 18 -62.67 16.07 19.90
CA GLU A 18 -62.41 14.66 19.53
C GLU A 18 -62.82 14.33 18.10
N LEU A 19 -63.65 15.13 17.46
CA LEU A 19 -64.17 14.92 16.12
C LEU A 19 -63.24 15.50 15.04
N ASP A 20 -63.17 14.89 13.88
CA ASP A 20 -62.54 15.46 12.70
C ASP A 20 -63.22 16.80 12.31
N PRO A 21 -62.53 17.69 11.55
CA PRO A 21 -63.07 19.02 11.27
C PRO A 21 -64.47 19.04 10.65
N GLU A 22 -64.80 18.08 9.76
CA GLU A 22 -66.10 18.04 9.13
C GLU A 22 -67.19 17.51 10.06
N ALA A 23 -66.89 16.50 10.86
CA ALA A 23 -67.81 15.95 11.85
C ALA A 23 -68.02 16.94 12.99
N ARG A 24 -67.00 17.71 13.41
CA ARG A 24 -67.04 18.77 14.40
C ARG A 24 -68.00 19.90 13.96
N GLN A 25 -67.89 20.33 12.70
CA GLN A 25 -68.74 21.39 12.17
C GLN A 25 -70.20 20.96 12.09
N ARG A 26 -70.50 19.74 11.62
CA ARG A 26 -71.82 19.13 11.60
C ARG A 26 -72.44 18.97 13.00
N ARG A 27 -71.63 18.59 13.98
CA ARG A 27 -72.09 18.40 15.37
C ARG A 27 -72.33 19.73 16.04
N LEU A 28 -71.44 20.74 15.81
CA LEU A 28 -71.66 22.11 16.32
C LEU A 28 -72.89 22.76 15.74
N GLN A 29 -73.19 22.56 14.43
CA GLN A 29 -74.37 23.08 13.80
C GLN A 29 -75.66 22.50 14.39
N ARG A 30 -75.74 21.26 14.67
CA ARG A 30 -76.87 20.60 15.35
C ARG A 30 -77.02 21.06 16.78
N LEU A 31 -75.92 21.31 17.51
CA LEU A 31 -75.92 21.87 18.85
C LEU A 31 -76.48 23.30 18.81
N THR A 32 -76.06 24.10 17.85
CA THR A 32 -76.54 25.47 17.67
C THR A 32 -78.06 25.58 17.31
N GLU A 33 -78.58 24.57 16.58
CA GLU A 33 -79.99 24.42 16.31
C GLU A 33 -80.86 24.09 17.54
N HIS A 34 -80.27 23.33 18.52
CA HIS A 34 -80.97 22.90 19.75
C HIS A 34 -80.83 23.89 20.92
N ASP A 35 -79.63 24.42 21.12
CA ASP A 35 -79.29 25.48 22.10
C ASP A 35 -78.42 26.53 21.47
N PRO A 36 -79.02 27.60 20.89
CA PRO A 36 -78.27 28.67 20.24
C PRO A 36 -77.23 29.36 21.13
N ALA A 37 -77.48 29.48 22.45
CA ALA A 37 -76.58 30.13 23.38
C ALA A 37 -75.31 29.29 23.63
N LEU A 38 -75.49 28.00 23.84
CA LEU A 38 -74.41 27.04 24.02
C LEU A 38 -73.57 26.87 22.72
N GLY A 39 -74.24 26.78 21.56
CA GLY A 39 -73.57 26.62 20.26
C GLY A 39 -72.71 27.82 19.89
N HIS A 40 -73.19 29.05 20.10
CA HIS A 40 -72.42 30.29 19.85
C HIS A 40 -71.22 30.42 20.84
N GLU A 41 -71.38 30.04 22.07
CA GLU A 41 -70.30 30.06 23.07
C GLU A 41 -69.23 29.07 22.75
N LEU A 42 -69.57 27.82 22.32
CA LEU A 42 -68.63 26.82 21.84
C LEU A 42 -67.97 27.23 20.51
N GLN A 43 -68.73 27.85 19.59
CA GLN A 43 -68.17 28.33 18.34
C GLN A 43 -67.15 29.45 18.55
N ARG A 44 -67.39 30.31 19.52
CA ARG A 44 -66.48 31.41 19.93
C ARG A 44 -65.20 30.86 20.56
N LEU A 45 -65.29 29.81 21.40
CA LEU A 45 -64.16 29.15 22.01
C LEU A 45 -63.30 28.38 20.96
N LEU A 46 -63.94 27.74 19.95
CA LEU A 46 -63.29 27.08 18.86
C LEU A 46 -62.67 28.01 17.82
N GLN A 47 -63.21 29.26 17.66
CA GLN A 47 -62.61 30.29 16.77
C GLN A 47 -61.44 31.01 17.44
N GLN A 48 -61.24 30.90 18.72
CA GLN A 48 -60.10 31.45 19.47
C GLN A 48 -58.88 30.51 19.52
N GLU A 49 -58.81 29.49 18.66
CA GLU A 49 -57.56 28.74 18.44
C GLU A 49 -56.62 29.60 17.57
N PRO A 50 -55.63 30.31 18.14
CA PRO A 50 -54.42 30.70 17.42
C PRO A 50 -53.54 29.47 17.28
N ASP A 51 -52.76 29.38 16.21
CA ASP A 51 -51.63 28.44 16.02
C ASP A 51 -50.78 28.35 17.28
N SER A 52 -51.08 27.40 18.14
CA SER A 52 -50.60 27.44 19.51
C SER A 52 -49.52 26.40 19.72
N GLN A 53 -48.34 26.67 19.21
CA GLN A 53 -47.13 26.13 19.81
C GLN A 53 -46.60 27.00 20.98
N ASP A 54 -47.10 28.20 21.19
CA ASP A 54 -46.62 29.17 22.19
C ASP A 54 -47.65 29.57 23.27
N PHE A 55 -48.89 29.08 23.25
CA PHE A 55 -49.93 29.60 24.13
C PHE A 55 -49.76 29.22 25.60
N MET A 56 -48.98 28.18 25.96
CA MET A 56 -48.71 27.82 27.36
C MET A 56 -47.22 28.01 27.77
N ALA A 57 -46.41 28.61 26.93
CA ALA A 57 -45.02 28.92 27.26
C ALA A 57 -44.84 30.32 27.89
N GLN A 58 -45.83 31.20 27.74
CA GLN A 58 -45.81 32.47 28.43
C GLN A 58 -46.58 32.35 29.76
N PRO A 59 -46.01 32.75 30.91
CA PRO A 59 -46.78 32.91 32.13
C PRO A 59 -47.88 33.95 31.80
N LEU A 60 -49.16 33.63 32.11
CA LEU A 60 -50.23 34.59 32.14
C LEU A 60 -49.87 35.66 33.21
N TRP A 61 -49.21 36.71 32.75
CA TRP A 61 -48.98 37.91 33.54
C TRP A 61 -50.31 38.61 33.72
N THR A 62 -51.07 38.18 34.68
CA THR A 62 -52.04 39.09 35.25
C THR A 62 -51.20 40.12 35.99
N ALA A 63 -51.31 41.40 35.55
CA ALA A 63 -50.67 42.48 36.29
C ALA A 63 -51.09 42.34 37.75
N PRO A 64 -50.12 42.32 38.68
CA PRO A 64 -50.43 42.24 40.11
C PRO A 64 -51.39 43.39 40.46
N PRO A 65 -52.25 43.15 41.45
CA PRO A 65 -53.20 44.23 41.85
C PRO A 65 -52.42 45.50 42.16
N PRO A 66 -52.74 46.61 41.57
CA PRO A 66 -52.04 47.89 41.80
C PRO A 66 -52.09 48.23 43.27
N GLY A 67 -50.92 48.13 43.98
CA GLY A 67 -50.87 48.59 45.36
C GLY A 67 -49.83 48.01 46.30
N ARG A 68 -49.12 46.89 45.92
CA ARG A 68 -48.12 46.37 46.86
C ARG A 68 -46.69 46.88 46.67
N ALA A 69 -46.38 47.51 45.52
CA ALA A 69 -45.06 48.10 45.36
C ALA A 69 -44.90 49.29 46.34
N GLY A 70 -43.74 49.28 47.05
CA GLY A 70 -43.51 50.27 48.13
C GLY A 70 -43.99 49.84 49.52
N SER A 71 -44.79 48.75 49.68
CA SER A 71 -45.18 48.23 50.97
C SER A 71 -44.03 47.54 51.68
N GLU A 72 -44.05 47.54 52.98
CA GLU A 72 -42.98 46.86 53.82
C GLU A 72 -43.50 45.51 54.35
N VAL A 73 -42.66 44.47 54.22
CA VAL A 73 -42.90 43.11 54.73
C VAL A 73 -41.72 42.78 55.60
N GLY A 74 -41.91 42.75 56.90
CA GLY A 74 -40.82 42.68 57.88
C GLY A 74 -39.78 43.78 57.62
N PRO A 75 -38.51 43.56 57.56
CA PRO A 75 -37.48 44.56 57.32
C PRO A 75 -37.27 44.87 55.81
N TYR A 76 -38.16 44.43 54.87
CA TYR A 76 -38.00 44.53 53.47
C TYR A 76 -39.09 45.38 52.78
N ARG A 77 -38.67 46.24 51.86
CA ARG A 77 -39.59 47.06 51.00
C ARG A 77 -39.70 46.42 49.63
N LEU A 78 -40.92 46.14 49.22
CA LEU A 78 -41.21 45.52 47.89
C LEU A 78 -40.98 46.55 46.77
N LEU A 79 -40.13 46.15 45.78
CA LEU A 79 -39.80 47.03 44.64
C LEU A 79 -40.65 46.69 43.40
N ARG A 80 -40.53 45.47 42.92
CA ARG A 80 -41.29 44.96 41.77
C ARG A 80 -41.53 43.46 41.88
N PRO A 81 -42.57 42.93 41.30
CA PRO A 81 -42.81 41.51 41.23
C PRO A 81 -41.74 40.80 40.38
N LEU A 82 -41.27 39.66 40.76
CA LEU A 82 -40.39 38.78 40.03
C LEU A 82 -41.15 37.58 39.47
N GLY A 83 -42.24 37.13 40.11
CA GLY A 83 -43.07 36.04 39.67
C GLY A 83 -44.20 35.75 40.61
N GLU A 84 -45.27 35.14 40.12
CA GLU A 84 -46.38 34.63 40.89
C GLU A 84 -46.53 33.13 40.59
N GLY A 85 -46.78 32.31 41.62
CA GLY A 85 -46.97 30.86 41.43
C GLY A 85 -48.03 30.35 42.40
N GLY A 86 -48.39 29.08 42.28
CA GLY A 86 -49.40 28.43 43.14
C GLY A 86 -49.11 28.52 44.65
N MET A 87 -47.90 28.85 45.05
CA MET A 87 -47.45 28.87 46.43
C MET A 87 -47.25 30.26 47.00
N GLY A 88 -47.36 31.30 46.20
CA GLY A 88 -47.20 32.70 46.66
C GLY A 88 -46.61 33.62 45.58
N GLU A 89 -46.28 34.83 45.95
CA GLU A 89 -45.69 35.87 45.13
C GLU A 89 -44.20 35.97 45.46
N VAL A 90 -43.35 36.18 44.44
CA VAL A 90 -41.93 36.49 44.60
C VAL A 90 -41.68 37.94 44.18
N TRP A 91 -41.13 38.75 45.05
CA TRP A 91 -40.86 40.15 44.82
C TRP A 91 -39.37 40.46 44.89
N LEU A 92 -38.87 41.33 44.00
CA LEU A 92 -37.63 42.03 44.26
C LEU A 92 -37.88 43.00 45.43
N ALA A 93 -37.12 42.88 46.49
CA ALA A 93 -37.25 43.75 47.64
C ALA A 93 -35.89 44.25 48.09
N GLU A 94 -35.89 45.37 48.75
CA GLU A 94 -34.69 45.96 49.37
C GLU A 94 -34.82 45.98 50.89
N ARG A 95 -33.74 45.67 51.58
CA ARG A 95 -33.76 45.79 53.05
C ARG A 95 -33.77 47.23 53.49
N CYS A 96 -34.72 47.59 54.39
CA CYS A 96 -35.00 48.97 54.75
C CYS A 96 -34.89 49.27 56.25
N ASP A 97 -34.36 48.32 57.10
CA ASP A 97 -34.20 48.48 58.51
C ASP A 97 -32.94 49.29 58.93
N GLY A 98 -32.20 49.81 57.95
CA GLY A 98 -31.03 50.66 58.23
C GLY A 98 -29.72 49.90 58.52
N LEU A 99 -29.73 48.58 58.64
CA LEU A 99 -28.54 47.82 58.99
C LEU A 99 -27.58 47.72 57.82
N TYR A 100 -28.09 47.43 56.60
CA TYR A 100 -27.34 47.46 55.31
C TYR A 100 -28.31 47.43 54.16
N GLN A 101 -27.85 47.90 53.03
CA GLN A 101 -28.62 47.85 51.78
C GLN A 101 -28.31 46.59 50.97
N ARG A 102 -29.31 45.76 50.70
CA ARG A 102 -29.21 44.56 49.89
C ARG A 102 -30.52 44.26 49.17
N GLN A 103 -30.42 43.98 47.89
CA GLN A 103 -31.57 43.46 47.13
C GLN A 103 -31.73 42.00 47.41
N VAL A 104 -32.96 41.55 47.59
CA VAL A 104 -33.35 40.18 47.88
C VAL A 104 -34.54 39.76 47.03
N ALA A 105 -34.66 38.46 46.73
CA ALA A 105 -35.89 37.87 46.21
C ALA A 105 -36.74 37.46 47.42
N LEU A 106 -37.80 38.27 47.68
CA LEU A 106 -38.69 38.05 48.80
C LEU A 106 -39.89 37.20 48.35
N LYS A 107 -39.99 35.98 48.86
CA LYS A 107 -41.10 35.06 48.57
C LYS A 107 -42.14 35.17 49.67
N LEU A 108 -43.34 35.64 49.31
CA LEU A 108 -44.48 35.77 50.16
C LEU A 108 -45.35 34.51 50.04
N LEU A 109 -45.48 33.73 51.12
CA LEU A 109 -46.30 32.51 51.09
C LEU A 109 -47.79 32.88 51.25
N ARG A 110 -48.70 32.20 50.53
CA ARG A 110 -50.14 32.49 50.62
C ARG A 110 -50.64 32.31 52.06
N SER A 111 -51.50 33.24 52.51
CA SER A 111 -52.03 33.28 53.87
C SER A 111 -52.95 32.08 54.12
N GLY A 112 -52.54 31.19 54.95
CA GLY A 112 -53.27 29.98 55.41
C GLY A 112 -52.68 29.44 56.74
N VAL A 113 -51.62 30.10 57.25
CA VAL A 113 -50.84 29.64 58.40
C VAL A 113 -51.42 30.15 59.76
N ALA A 114 -52.75 29.99 59.92
CA ALA A 114 -53.37 30.12 61.24
C ALA A 114 -53.09 28.86 62.10
N ASP A 115 -52.61 27.76 61.49
CA ASP A 115 -52.35 26.51 62.21
C ASP A 115 -50.96 26.54 62.94
N PRO A 116 -50.88 26.30 64.19
CA PRO A 116 -49.66 26.21 65.01
C PRO A 116 -48.71 25.09 64.53
N GLY A 117 -49.24 24.02 63.92
CA GLY A 117 -48.46 22.92 63.34
C GLY A 117 -47.67 23.33 62.07
N LEU A 118 -48.29 24.15 61.25
CA LEU A 118 -47.64 24.69 60.05
C LEU A 118 -46.51 25.66 60.42
N ARG A 119 -46.67 26.46 61.47
CA ARG A 119 -45.58 27.35 61.93
C ARG A 119 -44.39 26.60 62.47
N GLN A 120 -44.60 25.50 63.15
CA GLN A 120 -43.52 24.69 63.71
C GLN A 120 -42.76 23.95 62.56
N ARG A 121 -43.44 23.45 61.52
CA ARG A 121 -42.87 22.84 60.31
C ARG A 121 -42.07 23.87 59.52
N PHE A 122 -42.61 25.04 59.26
CA PHE A 122 -41.92 26.15 58.62
C PHE A 122 -40.62 26.54 59.37
N GLY A 123 -40.67 26.56 60.73
CA GLY A 123 -39.48 26.82 61.57
C GLY A 123 -38.38 25.76 61.41
N ARG A 124 -38.74 24.46 61.28
CA ARG A 124 -37.76 23.35 61.06
C ARG A 124 -37.15 23.44 59.72
N GLU A 125 -37.94 23.66 58.66
CA GLU A 125 -37.43 23.70 57.30
C GLU A 125 -36.54 24.91 57.08
N ARG A 126 -36.88 26.06 57.62
CA ARG A 126 -36.00 27.22 57.65
C ARG A 126 -34.61 26.89 58.23
N GLN A 127 -34.56 26.15 59.36
CA GLN A 127 -33.27 25.75 59.94
C GLN A 127 -32.45 24.81 58.99
N ILE A 128 -33.12 23.93 58.26
CA ILE A 128 -32.46 23.03 57.35
C ILE A 128 -31.91 23.82 56.17
N LEU A 129 -32.71 24.70 55.57
CA LEU A 129 -32.30 25.52 54.42
C LEU A 129 -31.20 26.52 54.74
N ALA A 130 -31.22 27.11 55.96
CA ALA A 130 -30.19 28.02 56.42
C ALA A 130 -28.81 27.37 56.56
N ARG A 131 -28.74 26.03 56.69
CA ARG A 131 -27.51 25.25 56.73
C ARG A 131 -26.96 24.91 55.35
N LEU A 132 -27.81 25.00 54.29
CA LEU A 132 -27.36 24.70 52.95
C LEU A 132 -26.59 25.87 52.37
N GLN A 133 -25.26 25.72 52.27
CA GLN A 133 -24.38 26.69 51.65
C GLN A 133 -23.64 26.06 50.48
N HIS A 134 -23.88 26.59 49.28
CA HIS A 134 -23.17 26.11 48.09
C HIS A 134 -23.03 27.25 47.03
N PRO A 135 -21.94 27.36 46.33
CA PRO A 135 -21.72 28.42 45.29
C PRO A 135 -22.81 28.51 44.27
N HIS A 136 -23.45 27.39 43.97
CA HIS A 136 -24.51 27.28 42.96
C HIS A 136 -25.92 27.26 43.54
N LEU A 137 -26.12 27.68 44.80
CA LEU A 137 -27.41 27.81 45.47
C LEU A 137 -27.74 29.27 45.74
N ALA A 138 -28.99 29.69 45.54
CA ALA A 138 -29.50 30.94 46.11
C ALA A 138 -29.72 30.73 47.61
N GLN A 139 -28.97 31.48 48.43
CA GLN A 139 -28.96 31.30 49.88
C GLN A 139 -30.21 31.90 50.53
N LEU A 140 -30.75 31.22 51.54
CA LEU A 140 -31.73 31.79 52.42
C LEU A 140 -31.02 32.80 53.32
N LEU A 141 -31.37 34.08 53.17
CA LEU A 141 -30.75 35.20 53.93
C LEU A 141 -31.50 35.48 55.23
N ASP A 142 -32.82 35.39 55.11
CA ASP A 142 -33.71 35.67 56.24
C ASP A 142 -35.07 35.00 56.02
N ALA A 143 -35.81 34.77 57.12
CA ALA A 143 -37.17 34.24 57.06
C ALA A 143 -37.95 34.70 58.29
N GLY A 144 -39.14 35.17 58.08
CA GLY A 144 -39.97 35.71 59.14
C GLY A 144 -41.46 35.67 58.86
N VAL A 145 -42.22 36.27 59.78
CA VAL A 145 -43.63 36.48 59.63
C VAL A 145 -43.83 37.97 59.84
N ASP A 146 -44.57 38.61 58.91
CA ASP A 146 -44.83 40.05 58.99
C ASP A 146 -45.85 40.39 60.15
N LEU A 147 -46.11 41.69 60.34
CA LEU A 147 -47.08 42.20 61.33
C LEU A 147 -48.52 41.72 61.04
N HIS A 148 -48.82 41.28 59.84
CA HIS A 148 -50.12 40.79 59.44
C HIS A 148 -50.22 39.23 59.42
N GLY A 149 -49.19 38.57 59.92
CA GLY A 149 -49.14 37.10 60.03
C GLY A 149 -48.76 36.40 58.70
N GLN A 150 -48.26 37.14 57.69
CA GLN A 150 -47.81 36.61 56.39
C GLN A 150 -46.38 36.12 56.49
N PRO A 151 -46.12 34.80 56.25
CA PRO A 151 -44.76 34.27 56.22
C PRO A 151 -44.03 34.74 54.99
N TYR A 152 -42.73 35.04 55.17
CA TYR A 152 -41.87 35.40 54.05
C TYR A 152 -40.52 34.70 54.14
N LEU A 153 -39.88 34.49 52.99
CA LEU A 153 -38.53 34.01 52.85
C LEU A 153 -37.73 35.02 52.03
N ALA A 154 -36.62 35.53 52.53
CA ALA A 154 -35.67 36.35 51.81
C ALA A 154 -34.52 35.54 51.28
N LEU A 155 -34.42 35.44 49.98
CA LEU A 155 -33.40 34.68 49.27
C LEU A 155 -32.44 35.62 48.55
N ASP A 156 -31.25 35.12 48.17
CA ASP A 156 -30.36 35.83 47.25
C ASP A 156 -31.11 36.21 45.98
N TYR A 157 -31.11 37.53 45.63
CA TYR A 157 -31.54 37.94 44.31
C TYR A 157 -30.51 37.56 43.26
N VAL A 158 -30.88 36.78 42.27
CA VAL A 158 -30.03 36.27 41.20
C VAL A 158 -30.40 36.92 39.90
N GLU A 159 -29.50 37.73 39.36
CA GLU A 159 -29.61 38.20 37.97
C GLU A 159 -29.21 37.10 37.04
N GLY A 160 -30.16 36.57 36.25
CA GLY A 160 -29.94 35.47 35.33
C GLY A 160 -31.25 35.09 34.64
N GLU A 161 -31.14 34.23 33.65
CA GLU A 161 -32.28 33.68 32.90
C GLU A 161 -32.38 32.15 33.10
N PRO A 162 -33.59 31.57 32.95
CA PRO A 162 -33.77 30.13 33.04
C PRO A 162 -32.83 29.38 32.09
N ILE A 163 -32.27 28.23 32.55
CA ILE A 163 -31.26 27.45 31.84
C ILE A 163 -31.70 27.05 30.40
N SER A 164 -32.99 26.76 30.22
CA SER A 164 -33.55 26.46 28.86
C SER A 164 -33.50 27.68 27.96
N ASP A 165 -33.85 28.87 28.47
CA ASP A 165 -33.91 30.13 27.70
C ASP A 165 -32.47 30.58 27.37
N TYR A 166 -31.56 30.51 28.34
CA TYR A 166 -30.14 30.73 28.11
C TYR A 166 -29.60 29.83 26.98
N CYS A 167 -29.87 28.52 27.07
CA CYS A 167 -29.43 27.58 26.05
C CYS A 167 -30.09 27.81 24.67
N ARG A 168 -31.32 28.34 24.61
CA ARG A 168 -32.04 28.71 23.37
C ARG A 168 -31.46 29.98 22.78
N ARG A 169 -31.18 31.01 23.59
CA ARG A 169 -30.63 32.29 23.18
C ARG A 169 -29.17 32.21 22.75
N VAL A 170 -28.32 31.65 23.62
CA VAL A 170 -26.85 31.60 23.40
C VAL A 170 -26.42 30.46 22.52
N GLN A 171 -27.23 29.39 22.42
CA GLN A 171 -26.93 28.17 21.69
C GLN A 171 -25.52 27.59 21.98
N PRO A 172 -25.12 27.42 23.25
CA PRO A 172 -23.79 26.95 23.61
C PRO A 172 -23.55 25.53 23.07
N PRO A 173 -22.28 25.15 22.77
CA PRO A 173 -21.93 23.81 22.34
C PRO A 173 -22.33 22.77 23.39
N LEU A 174 -22.45 21.50 22.98
CA LEU A 174 -22.88 20.40 23.87
C LEU A 174 -22.05 20.33 25.16
N GLU A 175 -20.76 20.49 25.04
CA GLU A 175 -19.83 20.43 26.19
C GLU A 175 -20.17 21.53 27.21
N ALA A 176 -20.44 22.75 26.80
CA ALA A 176 -20.82 23.84 27.66
C ALA A 176 -22.18 23.61 28.32
N ARG A 177 -23.18 23.06 27.58
CA ARG A 177 -24.48 22.67 28.18
C ARG A 177 -24.30 21.60 29.26
N LEU A 178 -23.42 20.64 29.04
CA LEU A 178 -23.13 19.60 30.03
C LEU A 178 -22.37 20.19 31.25
N GLN A 179 -21.52 21.18 31.06
CA GLN A 179 -20.88 21.90 32.17
C GLN A 179 -21.88 22.63 33.05
N LEU A 180 -22.89 23.30 32.45
CA LEU A 180 -23.99 23.88 33.21
C LEU A 180 -24.72 22.82 34.05
N MET A 181 -25.04 21.68 33.44
CA MET A 181 -25.70 20.58 34.14
C MET A 181 -24.83 19.97 35.26
N LEU A 182 -23.50 19.94 35.09
CA LEU A 182 -22.59 19.51 36.16
C LEU A 182 -22.67 20.43 37.40
N GLN A 183 -22.84 21.77 37.18
CA GLN A 183 -23.05 22.71 38.30
C GLN A 183 -24.40 22.44 39.01
N VAL A 184 -25.45 22.14 38.23
CA VAL A 184 -26.75 21.75 38.79
C VAL A 184 -26.64 20.46 39.60
N CYS A 185 -25.99 19.43 39.05
CA CYS A 185 -25.80 18.16 39.77
C CYS A 185 -24.98 18.35 41.04
N ALA A 186 -23.99 19.24 41.06
CA ALA A 186 -23.17 19.51 42.26
C ALA A 186 -24.00 20.08 43.40
N VAL A 187 -24.87 21.07 43.11
CA VAL A 187 -25.72 21.65 44.16
C VAL A 187 -26.79 20.66 44.67
N VAL A 188 -27.39 19.89 43.73
CA VAL A 188 -28.37 18.86 44.09
C VAL A 188 -27.71 17.74 44.95
N SER A 189 -26.50 17.29 44.55
CA SER A 189 -25.73 16.32 45.34
C SER A 189 -25.39 16.85 46.77
N HIS A 190 -25.04 18.15 46.85
CA HIS A 190 -24.79 18.80 48.13
C HIS A 190 -26.05 18.81 49.01
N ALA A 191 -27.23 19.11 48.43
CA ALA A 191 -28.49 19.05 49.16
C ALA A 191 -28.84 17.64 49.66
N HIS A 192 -28.66 16.65 48.76
CA HIS A 192 -28.89 15.23 49.10
C HIS A 192 -27.96 14.75 50.23
N ALA A 193 -26.69 15.17 50.22
CA ALA A 193 -25.77 14.87 51.32
C ALA A 193 -26.22 15.46 52.67
N ASN A 194 -27.02 16.54 52.63
CA ASN A 194 -27.65 17.13 53.80
C ASN A 194 -29.09 16.65 54.04
N LEU A 195 -29.47 15.54 53.43
CA LEU A 195 -30.80 14.93 53.53
C LEU A 195 -31.97 15.79 53.02
N VAL A 196 -31.68 16.72 52.10
CA VAL A 196 -32.68 17.60 51.51
C VAL A 196 -32.95 17.19 50.06
N VAL A 197 -34.20 16.85 49.76
CA VAL A 197 -34.70 16.55 48.42
C VAL A 197 -35.36 17.79 47.82
N HIS A 198 -35.05 18.16 46.58
CA HIS A 198 -35.55 19.41 45.99
C HIS A 198 -37.02 19.33 45.56
N ARG A 199 -37.50 18.22 45.04
CA ARG A 199 -38.91 17.90 44.72
C ARG A 199 -39.54 18.69 43.56
N ASP A 200 -38.95 19.80 43.12
CA ASP A 200 -39.50 20.69 42.08
C ASP A 200 -38.38 21.21 41.14
N LEU A 201 -37.52 20.29 40.67
CA LEU A 201 -36.44 20.62 39.72
C LEU A 201 -37.03 20.86 38.34
N LYS A 202 -36.89 22.10 37.87
CA LYS A 202 -37.34 22.54 36.55
C LYS A 202 -36.47 23.70 36.05
N PRO A 203 -36.42 23.98 34.72
CA PRO A 203 -35.59 25.06 34.18
C PRO A 203 -35.82 26.43 34.81
N SER A 204 -37.04 26.78 35.16
CA SER A 204 -37.35 28.07 35.80
C SER A 204 -36.73 28.22 37.20
N ASN A 205 -36.39 27.12 37.85
CA ASN A 205 -35.71 27.12 39.16
C ASN A 205 -34.17 27.02 39.03
N ILE A 206 -33.65 27.06 37.80
CA ILE A 206 -32.21 26.97 37.49
C ILE A 206 -31.84 28.20 36.66
N LEU A 207 -31.31 29.23 37.28
CA LEU A 207 -30.89 30.44 36.61
C LEU A 207 -29.42 30.36 36.17
N VAL A 208 -29.14 30.86 34.98
CA VAL A 208 -27.77 31.00 34.46
C VAL A 208 -27.47 32.49 34.37
N ARG A 209 -26.41 32.91 35.01
CA ARG A 209 -25.88 34.27 34.97
C ARG A 209 -25.08 34.49 33.66
N ASP A 210 -24.81 35.77 33.35
CA ASP A 210 -24.05 36.13 32.16
C ASP A 210 -22.62 35.52 32.12
N ASP A 211 -22.05 35.28 33.30
CA ASP A 211 -20.73 34.64 33.47
C ASP A 211 -20.77 33.09 33.26
N GLY A 212 -21.94 32.51 33.00
CA GLY A 212 -22.12 31.07 32.88
C GLY A 212 -22.24 30.33 34.22
N THR A 213 -22.32 31.05 35.35
CA THR A 213 -22.54 30.48 36.66
C THR A 213 -24.01 30.11 36.84
N VAL A 214 -24.25 28.86 37.24
CA VAL A 214 -25.60 28.38 37.58
C VAL A 214 -25.93 28.74 39.01
N LYS A 215 -27.18 29.16 39.25
CA LYS A 215 -27.80 29.32 40.58
C LYS A 215 -29.11 28.56 40.62
N LEU A 216 -29.20 27.58 41.51
CA LEU A 216 -30.42 26.85 41.79
C LEU A 216 -31.26 27.65 42.77
N LEU A 217 -32.49 27.87 42.41
CA LEU A 217 -33.48 28.51 43.23
C LEU A 217 -34.26 27.47 44.03
N ASP A 218 -34.99 27.92 45.03
CA ASP A 218 -36.17 27.41 45.70
C ASP A 218 -36.33 25.88 45.81
N PHE A 219 -36.00 25.32 46.94
CA PHE A 219 -36.40 23.94 47.30
C PHE A 219 -37.91 23.94 47.56
N GLY A 220 -38.63 22.94 47.11
CA GLY A 220 -40.10 22.84 47.15
C GLY A 220 -40.71 22.76 48.58
N ILE A 221 -40.35 23.74 49.41
CA ILE A 221 -40.74 23.87 50.83
C ILE A 221 -42.24 23.72 51.04
N ALA A 222 -43.00 24.34 50.15
CA ALA A 222 -44.45 24.38 50.32
C ALA A 222 -45.12 23.02 49.98
N LYS A 223 -44.49 22.20 49.14
CA LYS A 223 -44.99 20.81 48.86
C LYS A 223 -44.82 19.88 50.10
N LEU A 224 -43.95 20.25 51.04
CA LEU A 224 -43.78 19.53 52.32
C LEU A 224 -44.84 19.90 53.37
N LEU A 225 -45.40 21.11 53.25
CA LEU A 225 -46.44 21.60 54.14
C LEU A 225 -47.82 21.00 53.80
N ASP A 226 -48.04 20.61 52.51
CA ASP A 226 -49.34 20.11 52.02
C ASP A 226 -49.58 18.59 52.24
N HIS A 227 -48.59 17.81 52.61
CA HIS A 227 -48.68 16.35 52.53
C HIS A 227 -49.24 15.58 53.74
N ASP A 228 -49.56 16.24 54.85
CA ASP A 228 -50.00 15.55 56.08
C ASP A 228 -51.47 15.76 56.45
N ASP A 229 -52.28 16.41 55.61
CA ASP A 229 -53.70 16.55 55.91
C ASP A 229 -54.58 15.56 55.08
N THR A 230 -54.67 14.31 55.63
CA THR A 230 -55.53 13.25 55.09
C THR A 230 -57.03 13.48 55.29
N SER A 231 -57.46 14.66 55.81
CA SER A 231 -58.82 14.87 56.26
C SER A 231 -59.67 15.90 55.47
N SER A 232 -59.20 16.48 54.38
CA SER A 232 -60.02 17.42 53.62
C SER A 232 -59.92 17.19 52.10
N PRO A 233 -61.02 16.92 51.41
CA PRO A 233 -61.05 16.85 49.95
C PRO A 233 -61.16 18.28 49.43
N HIS A 234 -60.00 18.98 49.28
CA HIS A 234 -60.03 20.21 48.47
C HIS A 234 -59.59 19.87 47.05
N PRO A 235 -60.19 20.57 46.03
CA PRO A 235 -59.93 20.23 44.65
C PRO A 235 -58.48 20.58 44.28
N ALA A 236 -57.65 19.54 44.28
CA ALA A 236 -56.25 19.53 43.88
C ALA A 236 -55.99 19.86 42.40
N THR A 237 -56.98 20.40 41.72
CA THR A 237 -56.98 20.44 40.23
C THR A 237 -56.27 21.63 39.64
N GLU A 238 -56.16 22.76 40.34
CA GLU A 238 -55.52 23.96 39.73
C GLU A 238 -53.99 24.07 40.00
N ILE A 239 -53.46 23.42 41.03
CA ILE A 239 -52.03 23.53 41.42
C ILE A 239 -51.18 22.52 40.70
N ARG A 240 -51.78 21.48 40.12
CA ARG A 240 -51.03 20.32 39.49
C ARG A 240 -50.48 20.64 38.07
N ALA A 241 -51.10 21.53 37.29
CA ALA A 241 -50.83 21.58 35.87
C ALA A 241 -49.42 22.08 35.49
N PHE A 242 -48.81 22.97 36.21
CA PHE A 242 -47.51 23.58 35.79
C PHE A 242 -46.24 22.79 36.22
N THR A 243 -46.34 21.86 37.13
CA THR A 243 -45.18 21.11 37.67
C THR A 243 -45.07 19.70 37.11
N LEU A 244 -46.12 19.15 36.50
CA LEU A 244 -46.17 17.78 35.97
C LEU A 244 -45.11 17.48 34.93
N HIS A 245 -44.72 18.45 34.10
CA HIS A 245 -43.79 18.24 32.99
C HIS A 245 -42.39 17.74 33.39
N TYR A 246 -41.96 17.91 34.62
CA TYR A 246 -40.65 17.52 35.19
C TYR A 246 -40.81 16.53 36.36
N ALA A 247 -42.08 16.18 36.68
CA ALA A 247 -42.36 15.28 37.80
C ALA A 247 -41.90 13.86 37.51
N ALA A 248 -41.40 13.20 38.54
CA ALA A 248 -41.06 11.78 38.43
C ALA A 248 -42.31 10.89 38.55
N PRO A 249 -42.30 9.66 37.99
CA PRO A 249 -43.41 8.72 38.04
C PRO A 249 -43.96 8.49 39.45
N GLU A 250 -43.11 8.38 40.47
CA GLU A 250 -43.49 8.20 41.88
C GLU A 250 -44.23 9.45 42.45
N GLN A 251 -43.85 10.64 41.98
CA GLN A 251 -44.58 11.86 42.37
C GLN A 251 -46.01 11.91 41.81
N VAL A 252 -46.16 11.44 40.56
CA VAL A 252 -47.45 11.35 39.88
C VAL A 252 -48.33 10.29 40.54
N ARG A 253 -47.77 9.16 41.04
CA ARG A 253 -48.48 8.13 41.75
C ARG A 253 -48.77 8.47 43.22
N GLY A 254 -48.16 9.57 43.75
CA GLY A 254 -48.28 9.89 45.19
C GLY A 254 -47.43 8.98 46.07
N GLU A 255 -46.41 8.29 45.52
CA GLU A 255 -45.50 7.41 46.24
C GLU A 255 -44.43 8.23 47.00
N LEU A 256 -43.58 7.54 47.78
CA LEU A 256 -42.53 8.17 48.60
C LEU A 256 -41.50 8.86 47.69
N VAL A 257 -41.31 10.15 47.90
CA VAL A 257 -40.32 10.97 47.21
C VAL A 257 -38.95 10.80 47.84
N THR A 258 -37.96 10.42 47.05
CA THR A 258 -36.59 10.21 47.49
C THR A 258 -35.59 11.06 46.66
N THR A 259 -34.28 10.96 46.97
CA THR A 259 -33.22 11.59 46.15
C THR A 259 -33.24 11.13 44.68
N LEU A 260 -33.80 9.94 44.41
CA LEU A 260 -33.92 9.37 43.05
C LEU A 260 -35.00 10.09 42.20
N THR A 261 -35.97 10.74 42.89
CA THR A 261 -36.94 11.61 42.23
C THR A 261 -36.27 12.82 41.60
N ASP A 262 -35.32 13.47 42.30
CA ASP A 262 -34.53 14.58 41.74
C ASP A 262 -33.63 14.13 40.57
N VAL A 263 -33.10 12.88 40.62
CA VAL A 263 -32.32 12.30 39.50
C VAL A 263 -33.15 12.21 38.22
N TYR A 264 -34.43 11.81 38.33
CA TYR A 264 -35.33 11.79 37.16
C TYR A 264 -35.58 13.21 36.62
N SER A 265 -35.92 14.16 37.49
CA SER A 265 -36.14 15.54 37.13
C SER A 265 -34.89 16.18 36.50
N LEU A 266 -33.68 15.90 37.04
CA LEU A 266 -32.41 16.26 36.42
C LEU A 266 -32.26 15.63 35.01
N GLY A 267 -32.70 14.38 34.80
CA GLY A 267 -32.74 13.74 33.52
C GLY A 267 -33.63 14.45 32.49
N VAL A 268 -34.83 14.92 32.94
CA VAL A 268 -35.77 15.70 32.12
C VAL A 268 -35.16 17.04 31.74
N VAL A 269 -34.58 17.75 32.71
CA VAL A 269 -33.89 19.02 32.48
C VAL A 269 -32.71 18.86 31.55
N LEU A 270 -31.87 17.86 31.76
CA LEU A 270 -30.75 17.57 30.86
C LEU A 270 -31.23 17.28 29.45
N PHE A 271 -32.29 16.49 29.29
CA PHE A 271 -32.88 16.18 27.98
C PHE A 271 -33.30 17.48 27.26
N GLU A 272 -33.99 18.38 27.94
CA GLU A 272 -34.40 19.65 27.41
C GLU A 272 -33.20 20.55 27.08
N VAL A 273 -32.23 20.67 27.97
CA VAL A 273 -31.02 21.48 27.77
C VAL A 273 -30.24 21.02 26.55
N VAL A 274 -30.13 19.70 26.29
CA VAL A 274 -29.34 19.21 25.16
C VAL A 274 -30.12 19.12 23.85
N THR A 275 -31.46 19.03 23.88
CA THR A 275 -32.28 18.92 22.66
C THR A 275 -33.06 20.19 22.32
N GLY A 276 -33.32 21.06 23.31
CA GLY A 276 -34.25 22.17 23.21
C GLY A 276 -35.72 21.75 23.30
N HIS A 277 -35.99 20.50 23.63
CA HIS A 277 -37.35 19.93 23.67
C HIS A 277 -37.52 19.02 24.87
N LYS A 278 -38.74 18.95 25.39
CA LYS A 278 -39.11 17.99 26.45
C LYS A 278 -39.12 16.55 25.91
N PRO A 279 -38.88 15.54 26.79
CA PRO A 279 -38.83 14.13 26.35
C PRO A 279 -40.19 13.61 25.88
N TYR A 280 -41.30 14.16 26.44
CA TYR A 280 -42.66 13.78 26.07
C TYR A 280 -43.31 14.91 25.27
N ARG A 281 -43.97 14.59 24.19
CA ARG A 281 -44.78 15.48 23.36
C ARG A 281 -46.21 14.98 23.34
N LEU A 282 -47.13 15.79 23.76
CA LEU A 282 -48.55 15.43 23.80
C LEU A 282 -49.24 15.93 22.53
N ARG A 283 -50.24 15.18 22.08
CA ARG A 283 -51.14 15.61 20.99
C ARG A 283 -52.24 16.48 21.54
N ARG A 284 -52.60 16.32 22.80
CA ARG A 284 -53.59 17.11 23.53
C ARG A 284 -52.99 17.57 24.85
N HIS A 285 -53.22 18.79 25.25
CA HIS A 285 -52.69 19.37 26.49
C HIS A 285 -53.57 19.03 27.70
N SER A 286 -53.87 17.72 27.92
CA SER A 286 -54.64 17.28 29.10
C SER A 286 -53.68 16.73 30.15
N ASP A 287 -53.92 17.00 31.42
CA ASP A 287 -53.13 16.48 32.54
C ASP A 287 -53.11 14.96 32.59
N ALA A 288 -54.23 14.31 32.19
CA ALA A 288 -54.34 12.86 32.15
C ALA A 288 -53.44 12.23 31.05
N GLU A 289 -53.17 12.93 29.90
CA GLU A 289 -52.24 12.46 28.86
C GLU A 289 -50.80 12.65 29.32
N TRP A 290 -50.46 13.70 30.07
CA TRP A 290 -49.17 13.89 30.75
C TRP A 290 -48.89 12.79 31.79
N GLU A 291 -49.84 12.54 32.66
CA GLU A 291 -49.70 11.49 33.67
C GLU A 291 -49.43 10.13 33.05
N ARG A 292 -50.20 9.78 31.99
CA ARG A 292 -50.00 8.53 31.26
C ARG A 292 -48.63 8.48 30.57
N SER A 293 -48.19 9.60 29.97
CA SER A 293 -46.91 9.68 29.33
C SER A 293 -45.74 9.53 30.32
N ILE A 294 -45.85 10.13 31.49
CA ILE A 294 -44.83 10.00 32.55
C ILE A 294 -44.82 8.59 33.09
N LEU A 295 -45.95 7.96 33.24
CA LEU A 295 -46.07 6.62 33.88
C LEU A 295 -45.68 5.50 32.90
N ASP A 296 -46.18 5.53 31.66
CA ASP A 296 -46.19 4.39 30.78
C ASP A 296 -45.27 4.54 29.56
N VAL A 297 -45.04 5.76 29.07
CA VAL A 297 -44.28 5.96 27.82
C VAL A 297 -42.81 6.11 28.13
N GLN A 298 -41.94 5.29 27.48
CA GLN A 298 -40.50 5.48 27.58
C GLN A 298 -40.06 6.76 26.85
N ALA A 299 -39.16 7.51 27.46
CA ALA A 299 -38.56 8.69 26.83
C ALA A 299 -37.79 8.28 25.56
N PRO A 300 -37.99 8.96 24.42
CA PRO A 300 -37.23 8.69 23.21
C PRO A 300 -35.77 9.03 23.44
N ARG A 301 -34.86 8.37 22.71
CA ARG A 301 -33.46 8.80 22.69
C ARG A 301 -33.34 10.20 22.15
N ALA A 302 -32.56 11.05 22.80
CA ALA A 302 -32.35 12.44 22.40
C ALA A 302 -31.87 12.57 20.96
N SER A 303 -30.94 11.68 20.53
CA SER A 303 -30.44 11.65 19.16
C SER A 303 -31.53 11.29 18.14
N VAL A 304 -32.45 10.38 18.48
CA VAL A 304 -33.55 9.97 17.62
C VAL A 304 -34.58 11.09 17.49
N LEU A 305 -34.88 11.79 18.60
CA LEU A 305 -35.77 12.93 18.56
C LEU A 305 -35.28 14.03 17.61
N LEU A 306 -33.98 14.40 17.73
CA LEU A 306 -33.37 15.42 16.86
C LEU A 306 -33.33 14.98 15.39
N GLN A 307 -33.16 13.69 15.10
CA GLN A 307 -33.23 13.17 13.74
C GLN A 307 -34.65 13.33 13.16
N ARG A 308 -35.68 12.96 13.92
CA ARG A 308 -37.11 13.16 13.49
C ARG A 308 -37.45 14.62 13.26
N LEU A 309 -36.91 15.53 14.08
CA LEU A 309 -37.06 16.97 13.88
C LEU A 309 -36.33 17.48 12.65
N ALA A 310 -35.17 16.93 12.33
CA ALA A 310 -34.40 17.27 11.16
C ALA A 310 -35.10 16.86 9.85
N ASP A 311 -36.01 15.90 9.89
CA ASP A 311 -36.78 15.44 8.74
C ASP A 311 -38.09 16.23 8.51
N GLN A 312 -38.43 17.18 9.40
CA GLN A 312 -39.58 18.05 9.24
C GLN A 312 -39.33 19.16 8.19
N PRO A 313 -40.31 19.54 7.40
CA PRO A 313 -40.19 20.65 6.44
C PRO A 313 -39.80 21.95 7.13
N GLY A 314 -38.81 22.67 6.60
CA GLY A 314 -38.34 23.95 7.16
C GLY A 314 -37.35 23.86 8.33
N ALA A 315 -37.03 22.67 8.83
CA ALA A 315 -36.09 22.51 9.92
C ALA A 315 -34.62 22.73 9.49
N PRO A 316 -33.76 23.25 10.37
CA PRO A 316 -32.32 23.39 10.11
C PRO A 316 -31.59 22.02 10.12
N ARG A 317 -31.89 21.21 9.10
CA ARG A 317 -31.53 19.79 8.99
C ARG A 317 -30.07 19.49 9.33
N ARG A 318 -29.10 20.26 8.77
CA ARG A 318 -27.68 20.03 8.98
C ARG A 318 -27.25 20.27 10.44
N ALA A 319 -27.82 21.25 11.11
CA ALA A 319 -27.52 21.56 12.51
C ALA A 319 -28.05 20.46 13.44
N LEU A 320 -29.32 20.08 13.26
CA LEU A 320 -29.98 19.05 14.05
C LEU A 320 -29.31 17.67 13.85
N GLN A 321 -28.93 17.30 12.64
CA GLN A 321 -28.20 16.06 12.38
C GLN A 321 -26.81 16.04 13.03
N ARG A 322 -26.07 17.16 13.00
CA ARG A 322 -24.79 17.27 13.71
C ARG A 322 -24.97 17.08 15.21
N GLN A 323 -25.96 17.74 15.80
CA GLN A 323 -26.28 17.62 17.22
C GLN A 323 -26.73 16.19 17.57
N ALA A 324 -27.60 15.57 16.77
CA ALA A 324 -28.02 14.18 16.93
C ALA A 324 -26.82 13.20 16.91
N ARG A 325 -25.86 13.39 16.00
CA ARG A 325 -24.64 12.55 15.97
C ARG A 325 -23.79 12.67 17.22
N ARG A 326 -23.72 13.87 17.82
CA ARG A 326 -22.96 14.11 19.05
C ARG A 326 -23.62 13.50 20.29
N LEU A 327 -24.95 13.50 20.32
CA LEU A 327 -25.72 12.90 21.41
C LEU A 327 -25.73 11.36 21.31
N ARG A 328 -25.67 10.83 20.10
CA ARG A 328 -25.77 9.39 19.85
C ARG A 328 -24.67 8.61 20.56
N GLY A 329 -25.07 7.72 21.42
CA GLY A 329 -24.18 6.84 22.17
C GLY A 329 -24.19 7.14 23.66
N ASP A 330 -23.13 7.73 24.21
CA ASP A 330 -22.96 7.84 25.66
C ASP A 330 -23.99 8.80 26.30
N VAL A 331 -24.29 9.94 25.66
CA VAL A 331 -25.28 10.90 26.20
C VAL A 331 -26.69 10.32 26.17
N ASP A 332 -27.06 9.61 25.07
CA ASP A 332 -28.33 8.89 25.02
C ASP A 332 -28.47 7.88 26.17
N VAL A 333 -27.39 7.13 26.46
CA VAL A 333 -27.40 6.12 27.55
C VAL A 333 -27.51 6.78 28.93
N VAL A 334 -26.84 7.94 29.13
CA VAL A 334 -26.98 8.70 30.40
C VAL A 334 -28.41 9.16 30.60
N LEU A 335 -29.04 9.72 29.56
CA LEU A 335 -30.43 10.16 29.57
C LEU A 335 -31.40 8.98 29.77
N GLU A 336 -31.20 7.89 29.04
CA GLU A 336 -32.01 6.67 29.14
C GLU A 336 -32.01 6.11 30.59
N LYS A 337 -30.82 6.09 31.22
CA LYS A 337 -30.68 5.65 32.60
C LYS A 337 -31.32 6.62 33.60
N ALA A 338 -31.12 7.92 33.44
CA ALA A 338 -31.72 8.92 34.33
C ALA A 338 -33.25 8.94 34.26
N LEU A 339 -33.82 8.66 33.09
CA LEU A 339 -35.26 8.70 32.79
C LEU A 339 -35.97 7.34 32.95
N GLN A 340 -35.34 6.35 33.63
CA GLN A 340 -36.00 5.08 33.95
C GLN A 340 -37.21 5.30 34.83
N LYS A 341 -38.29 4.56 34.57
CA LYS A 341 -39.54 4.70 35.32
C LYS A 341 -39.40 4.17 36.72
N ASP A 342 -38.72 3.05 36.89
CA ASP A 342 -38.35 2.45 38.15
C ASP A 342 -37.16 3.21 38.75
N PRO A 343 -37.31 3.78 39.97
CA PRO A 343 -36.24 4.45 40.68
C PRO A 343 -34.95 3.64 40.84
N ASP A 344 -35.07 2.34 41.10
CA ASP A 344 -33.91 1.43 41.29
C ASP A 344 -33.08 1.22 40.04
N GLN A 345 -33.64 1.48 38.85
CA GLN A 345 -32.94 1.37 37.59
C GLN A 345 -32.23 2.69 37.18
N ARG A 346 -32.44 3.78 37.93
CA ARG A 346 -31.80 5.08 37.69
C ARG A 346 -30.35 5.11 38.20
N TYR A 347 -29.72 6.25 38.10
CA TYR A 347 -28.48 6.51 38.81
C TYR A 347 -28.77 6.54 40.31
N ALA A 348 -27.91 5.95 41.13
CA ALA A 348 -28.06 5.91 42.60
C ALA A 348 -27.99 7.29 43.26
N SER A 349 -27.46 8.31 42.59
CA SER A 349 -27.38 9.69 43.06
C SER A 349 -27.15 10.67 41.91
N ALA A 350 -27.38 11.97 42.17
CA ALA A 350 -27.02 13.06 41.24
C ALA A 350 -25.51 13.08 40.97
N GLU A 351 -24.66 12.74 41.95
CA GLU A 351 -23.21 12.63 41.75
C GLU A 351 -22.81 11.48 40.81
N ALA A 352 -23.47 10.34 40.87
CA ALA A 352 -23.24 9.24 39.98
C ALA A 352 -23.56 9.63 38.51
N MET A 353 -24.64 10.37 38.29
CA MET A 353 -24.99 10.94 36.97
C MET A 353 -23.94 11.96 36.53
N ALA A 354 -23.52 12.88 37.42
CA ALA A 354 -22.47 13.87 37.16
C ALA A 354 -21.13 13.16 36.79
N GLY A 355 -20.82 12.07 37.46
CA GLY A 355 -19.64 11.25 37.18
C GLY A 355 -19.60 10.75 35.72
N ASP A 356 -20.71 10.30 35.17
CA ASP A 356 -20.79 9.84 33.80
C ASP A 356 -20.74 11.02 32.80
N LEU A 357 -21.31 12.18 33.13
CA LEU A 357 -21.17 13.38 32.30
C LEU A 357 -19.71 13.85 32.27
N ARG A 358 -18.97 13.82 33.40
CA ARG A 358 -17.54 14.16 33.46
C ARG A 358 -16.72 13.17 32.62
N ARG A 359 -16.98 11.85 32.75
CA ARG A 359 -16.32 10.83 31.94
C ARG A 359 -16.54 11.05 30.44
N PHE A 360 -17.77 11.39 30.05
CA PHE A 360 -18.07 11.71 28.66
C PHE A 360 -17.23 12.88 28.15
N LEU A 361 -17.21 13.99 28.91
CA LEU A 361 -16.42 15.19 28.58
C LEU A 361 -14.91 14.90 28.49
N GLN A 362 -14.40 13.98 29.33
CA GLN A 362 -13.00 13.55 29.34
C GLN A 362 -12.69 12.45 28.32
N GLY A 363 -13.69 12.03 27.51
CA GLY A 363 -13.52 10.93 26.56
C GLY A 363 -13.32 9.55 27.21
N GLN A 364 -13.68 9.41 28.48
CA GLN A 364 -13.60 8.15 29.23
C GLN A 364 -14.85 7.28 29.01
N PRO A 365 -14.76 5.97 29.26
CA PRO A 365 -15.94 5.11 29.28
C PRO A 365 -16.90 5.49 30.41
N ILE A 366 -18.20 5.63 30.10
CA ILE A 366 -19.25 5.89 31.08
C ILE A 366 -19.62 4.60 31.84
N GLN A 367 -20.10 4.74 33.08
CA GLN A 367 -20.50 3.61 33.92
C GLN A 367 -21.88 3.05 33.58
N ALA A 368 -22.76 3.89 33.01
CA ALA A 368 -24.09 3.47 32.62
C ALA A 368 -24.08 2.43 31.46
N ARG A 369 -22.94 2.28 30.75
CA ARG A 369 -22.82 1.33 29.65
C ARG A 369 -22.07 0.07 30.08
N PRO A 370 -22.54 -1.15 29.69
CA PRO A 370 -21.81 -2.38 29.96
C PRO A 370 -20.37 -2.32 29.43
N PRO A 371 -19.38 -2.86 30.19
CA PRO A 371 -17.97 -2.75 29.87
C PRO A 371 -17.59 -3.70 28.71
N GLY A 372 -17.85 -3.31 27.46
CA GLY A 372 -17.36 -4.02 26.27
C GLY A 372 -15.90 -3.67 25.95
N VAL A 373 -15.08 -4.70 25.62
CA VAL A 373 -13.65 -4.51 25.28
C VAL A 373 -13.49 -3.52 24.11
N GLY A 374 -14.26 -3.69 23.05
CA GLY A 374 -14.19 -2.81 21.87
C GLY A 374 -14.53 -1.34 22.17
N TYR A 375 -15.48 -1.08 23.09
CA TYR A 375 -15.83 0.26 23.54
C TYR A 375 -14.66 0.91 24.29
N ARG A 376 -14.00 0.17 25.22
CA ARG A 376 -12.83 0.64 25.97
C ARG A 376 -11.65 0.94 25.06
N VAL A 377 -11.33 0.02 24.14
CA VAL A 377 -10.25 0.19 23.15
C VAL A 377 -10.49 1.43 22.29
N ARG A 378 -11.73 1.61 21.76
CA ARG A 378 -12.07 2.78 20.94
C ARG A 378 -11.88 4.09 21.71
N LYS A 379 -12.29 4.15 22.98
CA LYS A 379 -12.10 5.34 23.83
C LYS A 379 -10.62 5.58 24.15
N TYR A 380 -9.85 4.51 24.42
CA TYR A 380 -8.40 4.59 24.65
C TYR A 380 -7.65 5.09 23.42
N VAL A 381 -7.92 4.51 22.24
CA VAL A 381 -7.31 4.92 20.96
C VAL A 381 -7.65 6.37 20.64
N GLY A 382 -8.94 6.78 20.84
CA GLY A 382 -9.37 8.16 20.60
C GLY A 382 -8.64 9.18 21.48
N ARG A 383 -8.32 8.82 22.73
CA ARG A 383 -7.59 9.67 23.68
C ARG A 383 -6.09 9.70 23.43
N HIS A 384 -5.49 8.56 23.04
CA HIS A 384 -4.05 8.38 22.86
C HIS A 384 -3.67 8.14 21.40
N ARG A 385 -4.37 8.77 20.43
CA ARG A 385 -4.23 8.54 18.99
C ARG A 385 -2.78 8.60 18.49
N TRP A 386 -2.00 9.53 18.97
CA TRP A 386 -0.60 9.69 18.57
C TRP A 386 0.30 8.59 19.16
N GLY A 387 0.08 8.21 20.41
CA GLY A 387 0.83 7.11 21.04
C GLY A 387 0.54 5.77 20.37
N VAL A 388 -0.73 5.49 20.05
CA VAL A 388 -1.12 4.27 19.34
C VAL A 388 -0.56 4.26 17.92
N ALA A 389 -0.61 5.39 17.19
CA ALA A 389 -0.04 5.50 15.86
C ALA A 389 1.48 5.25 15.88
N LEU A 390 2.21 5.87 16.81
CA LEU A 390 3.65 5.66 16.96
C LEU A 390 3.99 4.20 17.30
N ALA A 391 3.27 3.61 18.24
CA ALA A 391 3.45 2.19 18.58
C ALA A 391 3.17 1.26 17.40
N SER A 392 2.13 1.55 16.61
CA SER A 392 1.81 0.76 15.40
C SER A 392 2.91 0.86 14.36
N VAL A 393 3.45 2.06 14.11
CA VAL A 393 4.58 2.26 13.19
C VAL A 393 5.82 1.52 13.69
N ALA A 394 6.12 1.58 14.98
CA ALA A 394 7.26 0.86 15.57
C ALA A 394 7.13 -0.67 15.42
N VAL A 395 5.93 -1.22 15.67
CA VAL A 395 5.67 -2.66 15.49
C VAL A 395 5.78 -3.08 14.02
N LEU A 396 5.21 -2.29 13.09
CA LEU A 396 5.33 -2.57 11.66
C LEU A 396 6.78 -2.47 11.18
N GLY A 397 7.54 -1.49 11.67
CA GLY A 397 8.96 -1.35 11.40
C GLY A 397 9.76 -2.56 11.91
N LEU A 398 9.49 -3.00 13.13
CA LEU A 398 10.15 -4.20 13.70
C LEU A 398 9.81 -5.47 12.92
N LEU A 399 8.55 -5.66 12.55
CA LEU A 399 8.13 -6.80 11.72
C LEU A 399 8.79 -6.76 10.34
N GLY A 400 8.85 -5.58 9.72
CA GLY A 400 9.52 -5.39 8.43
C GLY A 400 11.02 -5.68 8.49
N THR A 401 11.73 -5.15 9.48
CA THR A 401 13.17 -5.40 9.67
C THR A 401 13.45 -6.86 10.01
N THR A 402 12.62 -7.49 10.85
CA THR A 402 12.76 -8.91 11.18
C THR A 402 12.51 -9.80 9.97
N SER A 403 11.47 -9.52 9.18
CA SER A 403 11.20 -10.26 7.94
C SER A 403 12.34 -10.12 6.94
N MET A 404 12.86 -8.91 6.78
CA MET A 404 14.01 -8.62 5.91
C MET A 404 15.27 -9.39 6.37
N ALA A 405 15.55 -9.34 7.68
CA ALA A 405 16.70 -10.07 8.26
C ALA A 405 16.57 -11.58 8.09
N LEU A 406 15.40 -12.15 8.29
CA LEU A 406 15.14 -13.59 8.08
C LEU A 406 15.29 -13.98 6.61
N TRP A 407 14.80 -13.13 5.69
CA TRP A 407 14.96 -13.35 4.26
C TRP A 407 16.44 -13.31 3.85
N GLN A 408 17.20 -12.28 4.29
CA GLN A 408 18.64 -12.18 4.04
C GLN A 408 19.43 -13.35 4.64
N ALA A 409 19.11 -13.76 5.86
CA ALA A 409 19.75 -14.92 6.50
C ALA A 409 19.48 -16.22 5.74
N ARG A 410 18.28 -16.39 5.17
CA ARG A 410 17.95 -17.56 4.34
C ARG A 410 18.73 -17.53 3.04
N GLN A 411 18.83 -16.40 2.36
CA GLN A 411 19.63 -16.23 1.14
C GLN A 411 21.11 -16.52 1.42
N ALA A 412 21.69 -15.92 2.45
CA ALA A 412 23.08 -16.14 2.81
C ALA A 412 23.39 -17.62 3.13
N ARG A 413 22.47 -18.33 3.78
CA ARG A 413 22.62 -19.77 4.05
C ARG A 413 22.61 -20.61 2.78
N LEU A 414 21.76 -20.30 1.82
CA LEU A 414 21.70 -20.98 0.53
C LEU A 414 23.00 -20.74 -0.27
N GLU A 415 23.49 -19.51 -0.30
CA GLU A 415 24.75 -19.18 -0.97
C GLU A 415 25.97 -19.84 -0.28
N MET A 416 26.02 -19.85 1.05
CA MET A 416 27.07 -20.58 1.79
C MET A 416 27.02 -22.06 1.51
N ALA A 417 25.86 -22.70 1.53
CA ALA A 417 25.73 -24.13 1.24
C ALA A 417 26.21 -24.47 -0.18
N ARG A 418 25.88 -23.60 -1.18
CA ARG A 418 26.36 -23.73 -2.55
C ARG A 418 27.91 -23.62 -2.63
N ALA A 419 28.44 -22.52 -2.02
CA ALA A 419 29.90 -22.31 -2.01
C ALA A 419 30.63 -23.46 -1.33
N GLN A 420 30.13 -23.99 -0.23
CA GLN A 420 30.69 -25.08 0.50
C GLN A 420 30.67 -26.40 -0.29
N ALA A 421 29.54 -26.72 -0.95
CA ALA A 421 29.44 -27.87 -1.83
C ALA A 421 30.46 -27.81 -2.98
N MET A 422 30.65 -26.63 -3.58
CA MET A 422 31.65 -26.42 -4.62
C MET A 422 33.08 -26.52 -4.11
N GLN A 423 33.37 -26.01 -2.91
CA GLN A 423 34.66 -26.11 -2.27
C GLN A 423 35.00 -27.56 -1.91
N ASP A 424 34.08 -28.30 -1.27
CA ASP A 424 34.23 -29.71 -0.90
C ASP A 424 34.44 -30.57 -2.15
N PHE A 425 33.71 -30.30 -3.21
CA PHE A 425 33.95 -30.98 -4.50
C PHE A 425 35.34 -30.70 -5.05
N THR A 426 35.78 -29.44 -5.06
CA THR A 426 37.10 -29.04 -5.58
C THR A 426 38.22 -29.69 -4.78
N VAL A 427 38.14 -29.64 -3.44
CA VAL A 427 39.10 -30.29 -2.53
C VAL A 427 39.11 -31.79 -2.75
N GLY A 428 37.94 -32.42 -2.81
CA GLY A 428 37.81 -33.87 -3.04
C GLY A 428 38.36 -34.35 -4.40
N LEU A 429 38.30 -33.46 -5.43
CA LEU A 429 38.91 -33.68 -6.73
C LEU A 429 40.45 -33.75 -6.63
N PHE A 430 41.05 -32.78 -5.91
CA PHE A 430 42.48 -32.70 -5.74
C PHE A 430 43.04 -33.80 -4.78
N ASP A 431 42.32 -34.15 -3.71
CA ASP A 431 42.70 -35.22 -2.81
C ASP A 431 42.80 -36.61 -3.50
N LYS A 432 41.82 -36.85 -4.42
CA LYS A 432 41.83 -38.08 -5.22
C LYS A 432 42.97 -38.09 -6.25
N ALA A 433 43.25 -36.91 -6.85
CA ALA A 433 44.41 -36.75 -7.70
C ALA A 433 45.75 -36.94 -6.96
N ALA A 434 45.84 -36.42 -5.75
CA ALA A 434 47.03 -36.58 -4.90
C ALA A 434 47.24 -37.99 -4.36
N SER A 435 46.16 -38.76 -4.18
CA SER A 435 46.23 -40.14 -3.68
C SER A 435 46.66 -41.16 -4.74
N GLN A 436 46.63 -40.86 -6.02
CA GLN A 436 47.10 -41.73 -7.11
C GLN A 436 48.62 -41.54 -7.37
N ARG A 437 49.44 -41.97 -6.46
CA ARG A 437 50.92 -41.77 -6.44
C ARG A 437 51.75 -42.42 -7.56
N HIS A 438 51.18 -43.23 -8.49
CA HIS A 438 51.93 -44.02 -9.46
C HIS A 438 51.36 -44.04 -10.88
N GLY A 439 50.53 -43.06 -11.29
CA GLY A 439 50.01 -43.02 -12.66
C GLY A 439 50.11 -41.60 -13.26
N HIS A 440 50.23 -41.52 -14.59
CA HIS A 440 50.06 -40.21 -15.27
C HIS A 440 48.74 -39.55 -14.87
N PHE A 441 48.82 -38.30 -14.47
CA PHE A 441 47.67 -37.48 -14.09
C PHE A 441 46.82 -37.27 -15.37
N ASP A 442 45.72 -38.03 -15.47
CA ASP A 442 44.79 -37.91 -16.58
C ASP A 442 43.60 -37.00 -16.22
N VAL A 443 43.65 -35.75 -16.66
CA VAL A 443 42.60 -34.72 -16.39
C VAL A 443 41.23 -35.17 -16.88
N PRO A 444 41.08 -35.74 -18.07
CA PRO A 444 39.79 -36.27 -18.55
C PRO A 444 39.16 -37.31 -17.63
N GLN A 445 39.93 -38.24 -17.09
CA GLN A 445 39.42 -39.23 -16.14
C GLN A 445 39.03 -38.62 -14.80
N LEU A 446 39.76 -37.59 -14.34
CA LEU A 446 39.44 -36.88 -13.13
C LEU A 446 38.11 -36.12 -13.26
N LEU A 447 37.89 -35.45 -14.40
CA LEU A 447 36.63 -34.73 -14.70
C LEU A 447 35.44 -35.70 -14.81
N ALA A 448 35.64 -36.88 -15.43
CA ALA A 448 34.59 -37.90 -15.51
C ALA A 448 34.22 -38.44 -14.10
N ALA A 449 35.23 -38.72 -13.26
CA ALA A 449 35.02 -39.18 -11.89
C ALA A 449 34.33 -38.07 -11.03
N GLY A 450 34.75 -36.82 -11.21
CA GLY A 450 34.11 -35.66 -10.57
C GLY A 450 32.66 -35.47 -10.96
N GLN A 451 32.36 -35.62 -12.24
CA GLN A 451 30.99 -35.55 -12.75
C GLN A 451 30.09 -36.63 -12.14
N GLN A 452 30.53 -37.88 -12.16
CA GLN A 452 29.79 -38.99 -11.57
C GLN A 452 29.56 -38.85 -10.07
N ARG A 453 30.56 -38.33 -9.32
CA ARG A 453 30.43 -38.04 -7.90
C ARG A 453 29.45 -36.90 -7.65
N GLY A 454 29.54 -35.83 -8.44
CA GLY A 454 28.62 -34.71 -8.36
C GLY A 454 27.15 -35.10 -8.60
N GLU A 455 26.93 -35.97 -9.60
CA GLU A 455 25.60 -36.55 -9.88
C GLU A 455 25.05 -37.36 -8.67
N ALA A 456 25.92 -38.03 -7.91
CA ALA A 456 25.51 -38.79 -6.73
C ALA A 456 25.30 -37.91 -5.49
N GLU A 457 26.22 -36.99 -5.19
CA GLU A 457 26.23 -36.19 -3.97
C GLU A 457 25.32 -34.94 -4.04
N LEU A 458 25.07 -34.39 -5.24
CA LEU A 458 24.26 -33.18 -5.46
C LEU A 458 22.90 -33.48 -6.13
N ALA A 459 22.45 -34.73 -6.11
CA ALA A 459 21.18 -35.14 -6.74
C ALA A 459 19.99 -34.30 -6.29
N ASP A 460 19.96 -33.95 -5.00
CA ASP A 460 18.90 -33.14 -4.38
C ASP A 460 19.13 -31.61 -4.50
N GLN A 461 20.22 -31.18 -5.13
CA GLN A 461 20.64 -29.79 -5.27
C GLN A 461 20.84 -29.41 -6.75
N PRO A 462 19.79 -29.28 -7.54
CA PRO A 462 19.89 -29.14 -8.99
C PRO A 462 20.67 -27.90 -9.44
N LEU A 463 20.63 -26.80 -8.68
CA LEU A 463 21.43 -25.61 -8.98
C LEU A 463 22.92 -25.82 -8.78
N ALA A 464 23.34 -26.48 -7.69
CA ALA A 464 24.73 -26.76 -7.42
C ALA A 464 25.28 -27.76 -8.46
N LEU A 465 24.52 -28.79 -8.82
CA LEU A 465 24.87 -29.72 -9.87
C LEU A 465 24.99 -29.03 -11.23
N ALA A 466 24.08 -28.10 -11.55
CA ALA A 466 24.16 -27.32 -12.80
C ALA A 466 25.41 -26.42 -12.84
N GLU A 467 25.81 -25.81 -11.74
CA GLU A 467 27.05 -25.04 -11.63
C GLU A 467 28.27 -25.91 -11.87
N LEU A 468 28.32 -27.13 -11.23
CA LEU A 468 29.36 -28.11 -11.44
C LEU A 468 29.50 -28.55 -12.90
N GLU A 469 28.36 -28.88 -13.55
CA GLU A 469 28.34 -29.25 -14.97
C GLU A 469 28.85 -28.09 -15.85
N GLY A 470 28.55 -26.85 -15.50
CA GLY A 470 29.07 -25.65 -16.17
C GLY A 470 30.59 -25.53 -16.07
N VAL A 471 31.16 -25.77 -14.88
CA VAL A 471 32.61 -25.76 -14.67
C VAL A 471 33.30 -26.89 -15.47
N ILE A 472 32.78 -28.12 -15.40
CA ILE A 472 33.27 -29.24 -16.16
C ILE A 472 33.21 -29.00 -17.68
N GLY A 473 32.09 -28.42 -18.15
CA GLY A 473 31.91 -28.05 -19.55
C GLY A 473 32.98 -27.07 -20.03
N ARG A 474 33.26 -26.01 -19.22
CA ARG A 474 34.35 -25.06 -19.52
C ARG A 474 35.71 -25.68 -19.59
N LEU A 475 36.05 -26.54 -18.61
CA LEU A 475 37.32 -27.27 -18.61
C LEU A 475 37.50 -28.16 -19.84
N ARG A 476 36.42 -28.84 -20.25
CA ARG A 476 36.44 -29.66 -21.48
C ARG A 476 36.61 -28.79 -22.76
N ILE A 477 36.00 -27.61 -22.81
CA ILE A 477 36.26 -26.64 -23.91
C ILE A 477 37.75 -26.29 -23.95
N GLY A 478 38.32 -25.96 -22.77
CA GLY A 478 39.76 -25.65 -22.67
C GLY A 478 40.70 -26.75 -23.07
N MET A 479 40.29 -28.04 -22.97
CA MET A 479 41.04 -29.18 -23.41
C MET A 479 40.81 -29.53 -24.90
N GLY A 480 39.88 -28.86 -25.59
CA GLY A 480 39.55 -29.18 -26.97
C GLY A 480 38.53 -30.31 -27.11
N ASP A 481 37.95 -30.84 -26.05
CA ASP A 481 36.94 -31.92 -26.08
C ASP A 481 35.54 -31.36 -26.29
N TYR A 482 35.32 -30.61 -27.38
CA TYR A 482 34.11 -29.78 -27.62
C TYR A 482 32.82 -30.60 -27.66
N GLN A 483 32.85 -31.86 -28.12
CA GLN A 483 31.68 -32.73 -28.18
C GLN A 483 31.21 -33.14 -26.78
N LEU A 484 32.14 -33.55 -25.94
CA LEU A 484 31.87 -33.90 -24.52
C LEU A 484 31.48 -32.67 -23.71
N ALA A 485 32.09 -31.51 -24.01
CA ALA A 485 31.69 -30.22 -23.41
C ALA A 485 30.25 -29.91 -23.73
N LEU A 486 29.80 -30.01 -24.99
CA LEU A 486 28.42 -29.77 -25.37
C LEU A 486 27.46 -30.74 -24.65
N GLN A 487 27.76 -32.02 -24.57
CA GLN A 487 26.94 -32.98 -23.79
C GLN A 487 26.80 -32.58 -22.32
N THR A 488 27.89 -32.16 -21.70
CA THR A 488 27.90 -31.69 -20.30
C THR A 488 27.04 -30.43 -20.12
N LEU A 489 27.18 -29.48 -21.02
CA LEU A 489 26.41 -28.24 -20.98
C LEU A 489 24.92 -28.44 -21.37
N ASP A 490 24.60 -29.48 -22.15
CA ASP A 490 23.21 -29.90 -22.38
C ASP A 490 22.57 -30.43 -21.08
N ARG A 491 23.32 -31.20 -20.27
CA ARG A 491 22.87 -31.63 -18.94
C ARG A 491 22.66 -30.45 -18.01
N GLN A 492 23.60 -29.49 -17.97
CA GLN A 492 23.47 -28.27 -17.23
C GLN A 492 22.14 -27.57 -17.57
N ARG A 493 21.85 -27.42 -18.86
CA ARG A 493 20.61 -26.81 -19.35
C ARG A 493 19.35 -27.56 -18.88
N GLN A 494 19.38 -28.92 -18.91
CA GLN A 494 18.26 -29.74 -18.45
C GLN A 494 18.02 -29.59 -16.94
N LEU A 495 19.09 -29.47 -16.16
CA LEU A 495 18.98 -29.22 -14.70
C LEU A 495 18.38 -27.85 -14.41
N LEU A 496 18.82 -26.80 -15.10
CA LEU A 496 18.31 -25.44 -14.94
C LEU A 496 16.84 -25.32 -15.35
N GLN A 497 16.36 -26.11 -16.31
CA GLN A 497 14.93 -26.13 -16.71
C GLN A 497 14.00 -26.69 -15.63
N ARG A 498 14.53 -27.37 -14.60
CA ARG A 498 13.76 -27.94 -13.48
C ARG A 498 13.69 -27.01 -12.27
N VAL A 499 14.30 -25.84 -12.36
CA VAL A 499 14.38 -24.86 -11.27
C VAL A 499 13.61 -23.62 -11.68
N ASP A 500 12.65 -23.20 -10.83
CA ASP A 500 11.77 -22.08 -11.13
C ASP A 500 12.47 -20.71 -11.05
N ASP A 501 13.48 -20.56 -10.22
CA ASP A 501 14.20 -19.30 -10.01
C ASP A 501 15.71 -19.50 -10.20
N VAL A 502 16.15 -19.47 -11.46
CA VAL A 502 17.57 -19.57 -11.82
C VAL A 502 18.20 -18.18 -11.74
N PRO A 503 19.30 -18.00 -10.97
CA PRO A 503 20.00 -16.73 -10.91
C PRO A 503 20.44 -16.25 -12.30
N PRO A 504 20.20 -14.97 -12.68
CA PRO A 504 20.51 -14.42 -14.00
C PRO A 504 21.98 -14.63 -14.41
N ALA A 505 22.93 -14.54 -13.45
CA ALA A 505 24.34 -14.80 -13.70
C ALA A 505 24.60 -16.21 -14.21
N LEU A 506 24.01 -17.22 -13.55
CA LEU A 506 24.17 -18.64 -13.94
C LEU A 506 23.46 -18.92 -15.28
N GLN A 507 22.30 -18.27 -15.50
CA GLN A 507 21.56 -18.43 -16.75
C GLN A 507 22.35 -17.88 -17.94
N LEU A 508 22.92 -16.66 -17.82
CA LEU A 508 23.77 -16.06 -18.84
C LEU A 508 25.04 -16.87 -19.07
N GLU A 509 25.69 -17.34 -17.98
CA GLU A 509 26.89 -18.15 -18.08
C GLU A 509 26.63 -19.48 -18.81
N ALA A 510 25.59 -20.21 -18.41
CA ALA A 510 25.25 -21.51 -19.01
C ALA A 510 24.97 -21.38 -20.53
N VAL A 511 24.22 -20.34 -20.91
CA VAL A 511 23.91 -20.11 -22.33
C VAL A 511 25.15 -19.69 -23.10
N THR A 512 25.98 -18.85 -22.54
CA THR A 512 27.23 -18.37 -23.16
C THR A 512 28.20 -19.50 -23.39
N GLN A 513 28.45 -20.37 -22.38
CA GLN A 513 29.40 -21.49 -22.51
C GLN A 513 28.87 -22.54 -23.49
N ARG A 514 27.55 -22.81 -23.46
CA ARG A 514 26.96 -23.73 -24.47
C ARG A 514 27.07 -23.16 -25.86
N GLY A 515 26.83 -21.88 -26.06
CA GLY A 515 27.03 -21.18 -27.32
C GLY A 515 28.47 -21.30 -27.82
N ARG A 516 29.45 -21.13 -26.88
CA ARG A 516 30.88 -21.33 -27.19
C ARG A 516 31.16 -22.75 -27.66
N ALA A 517 30.68 -23.79 -26.99
CA ALA A 517 30.87 -25.19 -27.38
C ALA A 517 30.25 -25.46 -28.78
N LEU A 518 29.06 -24.95 -29.05
CA LEU A 518 28.43 -25.05 -30.37
C LEU A 518 29.28 -24.41 -31.48
N ARG A 519 29.77 -23.19 -31.22
CA ARG A 519 30.66 -22.49 -32.17
C ARG A 519 31.97 -23.25 -32.40
N MET A 520 32.59 -23.79 -31.32
CA MET A 520 33.82 -24.58 -31.45
C MET A 520 33.61 -25.89 -32.24
N LEU A 521 32.36 -26.36 -32.30
CA LEU A 521 31.97 -27.51 -33.16
C LEU A 521 31.55 -27.07 -34.57
N GLY A 522 31.62 -25.77 -34.88
CA GLY A 522 31.19 -25.26 -36.18
C GLY A 522 29.67 -25.26 -36.39
N ARG A 523 28.85 -25.29 -35.29
CA ARG A 523 27.37 -25.26 -35.33
C ARG A 523 26.85 -23.85 -35.04
N ASP A 524 27.25 -22.91 -35.92
CA ASP A 524 27.13 -21.47 -35.67
C ASP A 524 25.69 -20.99 -35.74
N ARG A 525 24.82 -21.59 -36.57
CA ARG A 525 23.37 -21.29 -36.55
C ARG A 525 22.70 -21.73 -35.27
N GLU A 526 23.05 -22.89 -34.76
CA GLU A 526 22.53 -23.35 -33.47
C GLU A 526 23.05 -22.48 -32.32
N CYS A 527 24.31 -22.02 -32.42
CA CYS A 527 24.88 -21.05 -31.49
C CYS A 527 24.02 -19.76 -31.46
N LEU A 528 23.75 -19.16 -32.62
CA LEU A 528 22.97 -17.94 -32.73
C LEU A 528 21.55 -18.15 -32.20
N ALA A 529 20.87 -19.20 -32.63
CA ALA A 529 19.51 -19.53 -32.19
C ALA A 529 19.43 -19.77 -30.69
N HIS A 530 20.52 -20.25 -30.07
CA HIS A 530 20.58 -20.49 -28.62
C HIS A 530 20.81 -19.20 -27.83
N LEU A 531 21.66 -18.28 -28.33
CA LEU A 531 21.97 -17.02 -27.64
C LEU A 531 20.89 -15.95 -27.84
N GLN A 532 20.33 -15.84 -29.04
CA GLN A 532 19.44 -14.76 -29.42
C GLN A 532 18.25 -14.52 -28.48
N PRO A 533 17.54 -15.53 -27.93
CA PRO A 533 16.41 -15.33 -27.04
C PRO A 533 16.76 -14.63 -25.71
N LEU A 534 18.03 -14.69 -25.28
CA LEU A 534 18.49 -14.13 -24.01
C LEU A 534 19.04 -12.69 -24.15
N GLN A 535 18.98 -12.08 -25.31
CA GLN A 535 19.41 -10.69 -25.48
C GLN A 535 18.65 -9.71 -24.59
N SER A 536 17.35 -9.93 -24.36
CA SER A 536 16.55 -9.09 -23.44
C SER A 536 17.00 -9.22 -22.01
N LEU A 537 17.31 -10.43 -21.55
CA LEU A 537 17.87 -10.67 -20.21
C LEU A 537 19.24 -9.99 -20.08
N ALA A 538 20.13 -10.17 -21.05
CA ALA A 538 21.44 -9.51 -21.07
C ALA A 538 21.31 -7.98 -21.00
N ALA A 539 20.36 -7.39 -21.72
CA ALA A 539 20.13 -5.95 -21.68
C ALA A 539 19.63 -5.47 -20.30
N THR A 540 18.76 -6.23 -19.65
CA THR A 540 18.26 -5.91 -18.29
C THR A 540 19.37 -6.01 -17.24
N GLU A 541 20.23 -7.02 -17.35
CA GLU A 541 21.27 -7.33 -16.36
C GLU A 541 22.59 -6.60 -16.62
N ALA A 542 22.68 -5.76 -17.65
CA ALA A 542 23.93 -5.11 -18.06
C ALA A 542 24.61 -4.27 -16.96
N SER A 543 23.80 -3.64 -16.10
CA SER A 543 24.33 -2.86 -14.97
C SER A 543 24.74 -3.71 -13.77
N ALA A 544 24.04 -4.81 -13.51
CA ALA A 544 24.28 -5.70 -12.37
C ALA A 544 25.40 -6.71 -12.65
N LEU A 545 25.48 -7.20 -13.88
CA LEU A 545 26.40 -8.28 -14.30
C LEU A 545 27.22 -7.90 -15.57
N PRO A 546 27.95 -6.78 -15.56
CA PRO A 546 28.59 -6.26 -16.77
C PRO A 546 29.58 -7.24 -17.42
N ALA A 547 30.33 -8.01 -16.62
CA ALA A 547 31.29 -8.99 -17.13
C ALA A 547 30.61 -10.18 -17.85
N SER A 548 29.57 -10.74 -17.24
CA SER A 548 28.81 -11.85 -17.83
C SER A 548 28.07 -11.44 -19.10
N VAL A 549 27.52 -10.23 -19.11
CA VAL A 549 26.83 -9.67 -20.28
C VAL A 549 27.83 -9.34 -21.40
N ALA A 550 29.01 -8.85 -21.06
CA ALA A 550 30.07 -8.62 -22.05
C ALA A 550 30.51 -9.93 -22.70
N GLU A 551 30.71 -11.00 -21.91
CA GLU A 551 31.06 -12.31 -22.48
C GLU A 551 29.95 -12.87 -23.37
N PHE A 552 28.69 -12.73 -22.96
CA PHE A 552 27.52 -13.07 -23.78
C PHE A 552 27.56 -12.36 -25.13
N HIS A 553 27.78 -11.04 -25.15
CA HIS A 553 27.87 -10.28 -26.39
C HIS A 553 29.07 -10.67 -27.22
N SER A 554 30.20 -11.02 -26.61
CA SER A 554 31.37 -11.55 -27.34
C SER A 554 31.05 -12.85 -28.08
N GLN A 555 30.40 -13.80 -27.39
CA GLN A 555 30.03 -15.09 -28.01
C GLN A 555 28.97 -14.91 -29.08
N LEU A 556 27.97 -14.05 -28.83
CA LEU A 556 26.94 -13.71 -29.82
C LEU A 556 27.56 -13.11 -31.10
N GLY A 557 28.47 -12.14 -30.92
CA GLY A 557 29.16 -11.49 -32.05
C GLY A 557 30.03 -12.46 -32.85
N ARG A 558 30.66 -13.41 -32.18
CA ARG A 558 31.45 -14.45 -32.87
C ARG A 558 30.58 -15.38 -33.71
N CYS A 559 29.43 -15.82 -33.19
CA CYS A 559 28.50 -16.63 -33.97
C CYS A 559 27.92 -15.86 -35.14
N GLN A 560 27.65 -14.55 -35.00
CA GLN A 560 27.23 -13.67 -36.08
C GLN A 560 28.32 -13.50 -37.15
N ALA A 561 29.57 -13.31 -36.71
CA ALA A 561 30.71 -13.16 -37.64
C ALA A 561 30.94 -14.42 -38.46
N GLU A 562 30.89 -15.62 -37.86
CA GLU A 562 31.04 -16.90 -38.55
C GLU A 562 29.94 -17.13 -39.59
N LEU A 563 28.74 -16.65 -39.34
CA LEU A 563 27.61 -16.67 -40.30
C LEU A 563 27.70 -15.57 -41.36
N GLY A 564 28.69 -14.67 -41.28
CA GLY A 564 28.93 -13.61 -42.25
C GLY A 564 28.16 -12.30 -41.96
N ASP A 565 27.44 -12.17 -40.83
CA ASP A 565 26.77 -10.94 -40.45
C ASP A 565 27.74 -10.02 -39.70
N ALA A 566 28.64 -9.39 -40.46
CA ALA A 566 29.70 -8.52 -39.92
C ALA A 566 29.13 -7.29 -39.18
N GLU A 567 27.98 -6.76 -39.60
CA GLU A 567 27.37 -5.59 -38.98
C GLU A 567 26.77 -5.93 -37.61
N ALA A 568 26.05 -7.04 -37.47
CA ALA A 568 25.55 -7.49 -36.18
C ALA A 568 26.68 -7.87 -35.23
N ALA A 569 27.73 -8.57 -35.76
CA ALA A 569 28.92 -8.90 -34.98
C ALA A 569 29.63 -7.66 -34.45
N ARG A 570 29.82 -6.63 -35.28
CA ARG A 570 30.45 -5.36 -34.85
C ARG A 570 29.66 -4.68 -33.73
N ARG A 571 28.33 -4.64 -33.86
CA ARG A 571 27.46 -4.11 -32.76
C ARG A 571 27.66 -4.90 -31.46
N SER A 572 27.62 -6.23 -31.54
CA SER A 572 27.79 -7.10 -30.36
C SER A 572 29.16 -6.91 -29.71
N PHE A 573 30.25 -6.88 -30.48
CA PHE A 573 31.61 -6.65 -29.94
C PHE A 573 31.80 -5.24 -29.38
N THR A 574 31.19 -4.23 -29.97
CA THR A 574 31.23 -2.86 -29.44
C THR A 574 30.50 -2.78 -28.07
N GLN A 575 29.35 -3.45 -27.94
CA GLN A 575 28.64 -3.54 -26.67
C GLN A 575 29.47 -4.28 -25.61
N ALA A 576 30.10 -5.41 -25.97
CA ALA A 576 31.00 -6.13 -25.09
C ALA A 576 32.16 -5.24 -24.59
N LEU A 577 32.82 -4.52 -25.52
CA LEU A 577 33.92 -3.61 -25.20
C LEU A 577 33.49 -2.48 -24.27
N ALA A 578 32.32 -1.87 -24.50
CA ALA A 578 31.77 -0.81 -23.66
C ALA A 578 31.53 -1.27 -22.21
N LEU A 579 31.00 -2.47 -22.02
CA LEU A 579 30.75 -3.05 -20.69
C LEU A 579 32.05 -3.39 -19.92
N ARG A 580 33.12 -3.74 -20.64
CA ARG A 580 34.43 -4.09 -20.07
C ARG A 580 35.28 -2.89 -19.63
N HIS A 581 34.81 -1.66 -19.83
CA HIS A 581 35.55 -0.45 -19.40
C HIS A 581 35.50 -0.18 -17.91
N GLN A 582 34.66 -0.83 -17.14
CA GLN A 582 34.36 -0.44 -15.75
C GLN A 582 34.87 -1.43 -14.65
N GLY A 583 35.52 -2.53 -14.99
CA GLY A 583 35.86 -3.59 -14.03
C GLY A 583 37.35 -3.74 -13.71
N ILE A 584 37.67 -4.04 -12.43
CA ILE A 584 39.02 -4.50 -12.01
C ILE A 584 39.20 -5.92 -12.53
N GLY A 585 40.27 -6.18 -13.33
CA GLY A 585 40.55 -7.50 -13.93
C GLY A 585 40.06 -7.67 -15.37
N GLU A 586 39.43 -6.71 -15.97
CA GLU A 586 38.83 -6.75 -17.31
C GLU A 586 39.84 -6.63 -18.48
N ARG A 587 41.16 -6.59 -18.20
CA ARG A 587 42.17 -6.44 -19.26
C ARG A 587 42.10 -7.56 -20.31
N PHE A 588 41.88 -8.83 -19.91
CA PHE A 588 41.75 -9.96 -20.83
C PHE A 588 40.50 -9.81 -21.71
N GLY A 589 39.38 -9.50 -21.10
CA GLY A 589 38.13 -9.29 -21.82
C GLY A 589 38.19 -8.09 -22.80
N ARG A 590 38.83 -6.99 -22.41
CA ARG A 590 39.06 -5.85 -23.30
C ARG A 590 39.95 -6.22 -24.47
N ALA A 591 41.04 -6.93 -24.22
CA ALA A 591 41.93 -7.41 -25.26
C ALA A 591 41.18 -8.32 -26.25
N GLU A 592 40.33 -9.20 -25.73
CA GLU A 592 39.47 -10.09 -26.51
C GLU A 592 38.49 -9.30 -27.40
N SER A 593 37.76 -8.34 -26.88
CA SER A 593 36.82 -7.52 -27.68
C SER A 593 37.53 -6.69 -28.75
N LEU A 594 38.72 -6.16 -28.45
CA LEU A 594 39.55 -5.45 -29.41
C LEU A 594 40.04 -6.41 -30.52
N ALA A 595 40.42 -7.63 -30.16
CA ALA A 595 40.82 -8.66 -31.13
C ALA A 595 39.65 -9.08 -32.05
N ASP A 596 38.47 -9.23 -31.48
CA ASP A 596 37.27 -9.56 -32.24
C ASP A 596 36.90 -8.45 -33.25
N LEU A 597 36.99 -7.18 -32.89
CA LEU A 597 36.81 -6.04 -33.79
C LEU A 597 37.89 -6.01 -34.86
N ALA A 598 39.16 -6.18 -34.48
CA ALA A 598 40.27 -6.25 -35.41
C ALA A 598 40.12 -7.45 -36.43
N GLY A 599 39.53 -8.55 -35.98
CA GLY A 599 39.20 -9.70 -36.82
C GLY A 599 38.20 -9.36 -37.91
N LEU A 600 37.16 -8.55 -37.58
CA LEU A 600 36.23 -8.03 -38.59
C LEU A 600 36.90 -7.10 -39.60
N ASP A 601 37.82 -6.24 -39.13
CA ASP A 601 38.59 -5.36 -40.01
C ASP A 601 39.50 -6.18 -40.95
N ALA A 602 40.15 -7.21 -40.45
CA ALA A 602 40.95 -8.14 -41.24
C ALA A 602 40.09 -8.89 -42.30
N ALA A 603 38.87 -9.30 -41.92
CA ALA A 603 37.94 -9.97 -42.84
C ALA A 603 37.41 -8.99 -43.93
N ALA A 604 37.23 -7.71 -43.57
CA ALA A 604 36.88 -6.66 -44.50
C ALA A 604 38.02 -6.24 -45.45
N GLY A 605 39.26 -6.69 -45.15
CA GLY A 605 40.45 -6.35 -45.94
C GLY A 605 41.17 -5.09 -45.47
N ASP A 606 40.71 -4.44 -44.40
CA ASP A 606 41.41 -3.32 -43.76
C ASP A 606 42.52 -3.82 -42.84
N LEU A 607 43.62 -4.27 -43.47
CA LEU A 607 44.78 -4.86 -42.78
C LEU A 607 45.51 -3.87 -41.88
N PRO A 608 45.61 -2.55 -42.17
CA PRO A 608 46.20 -1.55 -41.26
C PRO A 608 45.36 -1.39 -39.95
N ALA A 609 44.02 -1.30 -40.06
CA ALA A 609 43.15 -1.18 -38.88
C ALA A 609 43.24 -2.47 -38.05
N ALA A 610 43.17 -3.64 -38.66
CA ALA A 610 43.29 -4.95 -37.98
C ALA A 610 44.62 -5.05 -37.22
N LEU A 611 45.75 -4.63 -37.83
CA LEU A 611 47.08 -4.67 -37.21
C LEU A 611 47.13 -3.76 -35.98
N ALA A 612 46.60 -2.56 -36.12
CA ALA A 612 46.51 -1.59 -34.99
C ALA A 612 45.69 -2.15 -33.81
N GLY A 613 44.53 -2.73 -34.13
CA GLY A 613 43.63 -3.34 -33.14
C GLY A 613 44.26 -4.53 -32.41
N TYR A 614 44.90 -5.46 -33.11
CA TYR A 614 45.60 -6.58 -32.48
C TYR A 614 46.76 -6.14 -31.59
N ARG A 615 47.56 -5.14 -32.05
CA ARG A 615 48.65 -4.56 -31.25
C ARG A 615 48.13 -3.87 -30.00
N GLN A 616 47.02 -3.15 -30.11
CA GLN A 616 46.36 -2.55 -28.95
C GLN A 616 45.89 -3.60 -27.97
N ALA A 617 45.28 -4.70 -28.44
CA ALA A 617 44.85 -5.85 -27.60
C ALA A 617 46.05 -6.47 -26.89
N LEU A 618 47.13 -6.73 -27.62
CA LEU A 618 48.34 -7.34 -27.05
C LEU A 618 49.00 -6.44 -25.99
N ALA A 619 49.00 -5.11 -26.22
CA ALA A 619 49.55 -4.14 -25.26
C ALA A 619 48.86 -4.19 -23.87
N LEU A 620 47.63 -4.68 -23.79
CA LEU A 620 46.92 -4.89 -22.53
C LEU A 620 47.39 -6.16 -21.77
N LEU A 621 48.08 -7.10 -22.47
CA LEU A 621 48.48 -8.40 -21.97
C LEU A 621 50.01 -8.57 -21.98
N GLN A 622 50.70 -7.63 -21.34
CA GLN A 622 52.19 -7.61 -21.34
C GLN A 622 52.81 -8.20 -20.08
N GLN A 623 52.03 -8.73 -19.13
CA GLN A 623 52.64 -9.33 -17.92
C GLN A 623 53.28 -10.68 -18.25
N PRO A 624 54.37 -11.06 -17.61
CA PRO A 624 55.03 -12.37 -17.85
C PRO A 624 54.09 -13.56 -17.65
N SER A 625 53.16 -13.44 -16.73
CA SER A 625 52.14 -14.48 -16.46
C SER A 625 51.13 -14.65 -17.60
N ASP A 626 51.04 -13.68 -18.53
CA ASP A 626 50.08 -13.72 -19.62
C ASP A 626 50.60 -14.47 -20.85
N ALA A 627 51.92 -14.67 -20.96
CA ALA A 627 52.58 -15.15 -22.17
C ALA A 627 52.03 -16.48 -22.70
N SER A 628 51.65 -17.40 -21.86
CA SER A 628 51.07 -18.70 -22.19
C SER A 628 49.53 -18.70 -22.16
N SER A 629 48.90 -17.51 -22.05
CA SER A 629 47.42 -17.42 -22.08
C SER A 629 46.84 -17.71 -23.47
N PRO A 630 45.66 -18.36 -23.55
CA PRO A 630 44.97 -18.61 -24.83
C PRO A 630 44.77 -17.36 -25.69
N GLN A 631 44.52 -16.22 -25.04
CA GLN A 631 44.32 -14.94 -25.73
C GLN A 631 45.58 -14.41 -26.36
N VAL A 632 46.71 -14.46 -25.66
CA VAL A 632 48.02 -14.03 -26.20
C VAL A 632 48.45 -14.93 -27.37
N ILE A 633 48.31 -16.24 -27.27
CA ILE A 633 48.59 -17.19 -28.33
C ILE A 633 47.76 -16.85 -29.57
N THR A 634 46.47 -16.61 -29.42
CA THR A 634 45.55 -16.25 -30.51
C THR A 634 45.94 -14.90 -31.15
N LEU A 635 46.27 -13.90 -30.32
CA LEU A 635 46.70 -12.58 -30.82
C LEU A 635 47.98 -12.64 -31.64
N HIS A 636 49.01 -13.36 -31.16
CA HIS A 636 50.25 -13.57 -31.94
C HIS A 636 49.98 -14.29 -33.24
N ARG A 637 49.11 -15.30 -33.27
CA ARG A 637 48.71 -15.98 -34.52
C ARG A 637 48.00 -15.02 -35.50
N GLN A 638 47.01 -14.25 -35.01
CA GLN A 638 46.26 -13.31 -35.82
C GLN A 638 47.12 -12.17 -36.35
N LEU A 639 48.07 -11.66 -35.51
CA LEU A 639 49.09 -10.71 -35.97
C LEU A 639 49.96 -11.30 -37.07
N GLY A 640 50.44 -12.54 -36.90
CA GLY A 640 51.20 -13.24 -37.89
C GLY A 640 50.46 -13.42 -39.19
N ASP A 641 49.18 -13.80 -39.16
CA ASP A 641 48.33 -13.95 -40.35
C ASP A 641 48.13 -12.60 -41.09
N VAL A 642 47.89 -11.49 -40.36
CA VAL A 642 47.76 -10.15 -40.99
C VAL A 642 49.07 -9.65 -41.57
N LEU A 643 50.22 -9.84 -40.87
CA LEU A 643 51.53 -9.47 -41.36
C LEU A 643 51.89 -10.28 -42.62
N ALA A 644 51.58 -11.60 -42.67
CA ALA A 644 51.79 -12.45 -43.84
C ALA A 644 50.98 -11.93 -45.03
N ARG A 645 49.73 -11.55 -44.82
CA ARG A 645 48.85 -10.96 -45.87
C ARG A 645 49.34 -9.60 -46.37
N GLN A 646 50.09 -8.83 -45.53
CA GLN A 646 50.74 -7.59 -45.91
C GLN A 646 52.12 -7.85 -46.61
N GLY A 647 52.55 -9.08 -46.73
CA GLY A 647 53.86 -9.43 -47.30
C GLY A 647 55.06 -9.25 -46.31
N GLN A 648 54.80 -8.93 -45.05
CA GLN A 648 55.83 -8.74 -44.00
C GLN A 648 56.25 -10.13 -43.43
N THR A 649 56.81 -11.00 -44.26
CA THR A 649 57.03 -12.44 -43.92
C THR A 649 57.99 -12.68 -42.76
N ALA A 650 59.00 -11.79 -42.56
CA ALA A 650 59.91 -11.92 -41.43
C ALA A 650 59.22 -11.64 -40.08
N ALA A 651 58.43 -10.54 -40.03
CA ALA A 651 57.65 -10.18 -38.85
C ALA A 651 56.56 -11.22 -38.57
N ALA A 652 55.89 -11.72 -39.61
CA ALA A 652 54.88 -12.79 -39.47
C ALA A 652 55.50 -14.07 -38.88
N ALA A 653 56.73 -14.45 -39.25
CA ALA A 653 57.41 -15.60 -38.71
C ALA A 653 57.70 -15.45 -37.22
N SER A 654 58.16 -14.28 -36.79
CA SER A 654 58.40 -13.99 -35.37
C SER A 654 57.11 -14.16 -34.55
N GLU A 655 56.04 -13.57 -35.04
CA GLU A 655 54.74 -13.65 -34.30
C GLU A 655 54.20 -15.07 -34.25
N LEU A 656 54.26 -15.84 -35.36
CA LEU A 656 53.80 -17.23 -35.40
C LEU A 656 54.67 -18.19 -34.60
N GLU A 657 56.00 -17.92 -34.47
CA GLU A 657 56.85 -18.71 -33.62
C GLU A 657 56.54 -18.49 -32.12
N LEU A 658 56.27 -17.20 -31.71
CA LEU A 658 55.82 -16.89 -30.37
C LEU A 658 54.49 -17.61 -30.08
N ALA A 659 53.55 -17.57 -31.02
CA ALA A 659 52.26 -18.26 -30.86
C ALA A 659 52.46 -19.77 -30.76
N TRP A 660 53.34 -20.36 -31.54
CA TRP A 660 53.58 -21.83 -31.51
C TRP A 660 54.26 -22.29 -30.26
N SER A 661 55.29 -21.60 -29.82
CA SER A 661 56.00 -21.92 -28.57
C SER A 661 55.04 -21.85 -27.36
N ALA A 662 54.27 -20.79 -27.25
CA ALA A 662 53.28 -20.64 -26.20
C ALA A 662 52.14 -21.69 -26.29
N ALA A 663 51.68 -22.03 -27.51
CA ALA A 663 50.64 -23.07 -27.69
C ALA A 663 51.11 -24.47 -27.29
N GLN A 664 52.36 -24.80 -27.58
CA GLN A 664 52.95 -26.09 -27.18
C GLN A 664 53.04 -26.20 -25.63
N GLU A 665 53.39 -25.12 -24.96
CA GLU A 665 53.50 -25.07 -23.52
C GLU A 665 52.11 -25.15 -22.86
N ALA A 666 51.12 -24.35 -23.37
CA ALA A 666 49.82 -24.26 -22.78
C ALA A 666 48.92 -25.47 -23.03
N TRP A 667 48.93 -26.02 -24.24
CA TRP A 667 47.97 -27.04 -24.68
C TRP A 667 48.61 -28.36 -25.14
N GLY A 668 49.89 -28.35 -25.43
CA GLY A 668 50.54 -29.47 -26.11
C GLY A 668 50.32 -29.44 -27.64
N PRO A 669 51.18 -30.20 -28.37
CA PRO A 669 51.25 -30.10 -29.84
C PRO A 669 50.07 -30.75 -30.63
N ARG A 670 49.18 -31.45 -29.94
CA ARG A 670 48.00 -32.14 -30.53
C ARG A 670 46.69 -31.45 -30.27
N HIS A 671 46.69 -30.40 -29.50
CA HIS A 671 45.47 -29.65 -29.23
C HIS A 671 44.96 -28.97 -30.50
N PRO A 672 43.66 -28.98 -30.80
CA PRO A 672 43.10 -28.37 -32.02
C PRO A 672 43.58 -26.96 -32.28
N GLU A 673 43.58 -26.07 -31.26
CA GLU A 673 44.05 -24.67 -31.41
C GLU A 673 45.56 -24.61 -31.69
N ALA A 674 46.39 -25.48 -31.12
CA ALA A 674 47.80 -25.53 -31.44
C ALA A 674 48.03 -25.97 -32.89
N LEU A 675 47.22 -26.92 -33.36
CA LEU A 675 47.25 -27.36 -34.79
C LEU A 675 46.85 -26.25 -35.75
N VAL A 676 45.95 -25.38 -35.38
CA VAL A 676 45.58 -24.15 -36.14
C VAL A 676 46.79 -23.21 -36.24
N VAL A 677 47.54 -22.97 -35.15
CA VAL A 677 48.78 -22.18 -35.21
C VAL A 677 49.84 -22.85 -36.11
N ARG A 678 49.98 -24.18 -36.00
CA ARG A 678 50.92 -24.91 -36.84
C ARG A 678 50.56 -24.82 -38.34
N ARG A 679 49.26 -24.83 -38.68
CA ARG A 679 48.80 -24.60 -40.07
C ARG A 679 49.14 -23.18 -40.54
N ALA A 680 48.99 -22.15 -39.71
CA ALA A 680 49.37 -20.79 -40.09
C ALA A 680 50.89 -20.69 -40.38
N ARG A 681 51.72 -21.35 -39.61
CA ARG A 681 53.17 -21.43 -39.89
C ARG A 681 53.45 -22.12 -41.20
N ALA A 682 52.78 -23.24 -41.50
CA ALA A 682 52.94 -23.98 -42.77
C ALA A 682 52.52 -23.15 -43.97
N LEU A 683 51.43 -22.33 -43.84
CA LEU A 683 51.01 -21.40 -44.88
C LEU A 683 52.03 -20.26 -45.09
N LEU A 684 52.69 -19.78 -44.05
CA LEU A 684 53.77 -18.82 -44.17
C LEU A 684 55.01 -19.44 -44.87
N ALA A 685 55.35 -20.69 -44.54
CA ALA A 685 56.42 -21.44 -45.25
C ALA A 685 56.10 -21.61 -46.74
N LEU A 686 54.82 -21.83 -47.08
CA LEU A 686 54.32 -21.85 -48.46
C LEU A 686 54.55 -20.50 -49.20
N GLN A 687 54.25 -19.37 -48.54
CA GLN A 687 54.51 -18.04 -49.06
C GLN A 687 55.98 -17.74 -49.28
N ARG A 688 56.87 -18.34 -48.52
CA ARG A 688 58.33 -18.28 -48.67
C ARG A 688 58.88 -19.17 -49.75
N GLY A 689 58.04 -19.98 -50.40
CA GLY A 689 58.45 -20.96 -51.38
C GLY A 689 59.05 -22.26 -50.81
N GLU A 690 58.91 -22.51 -49.51
CA GLU A 690 59.39 -23.71 -48.82
C GLU A 690 58.39 -24.89 -49.00
N LEU A 691 58.11 -25.25 -50.28
CA LEU A 691 57.04 -26.14 -50.69
C LEU A 691 57.08 -27.55 -50.05
N ALA A 692 58.26 -28.15 -49.88
CA ALA A 692 58.40 -29.48 -49.29
C ALA A 692 57.97 -29.44 -47.81
N LEU A 693 58.49 -28.47 -47.05
CA LEU A 693 58.17 -28.29 -45.59
C LEU A 693 56.67 -27.99 -45.43
N ALA A 694 56.14 -27.05 -46.21
CA ALA A 694 54.75 -26.67 -46.14
C ALA A 694 53.80 -27.85 -46.40
N GLY A 695 54.07 -28.66 -47.41
CA GLY A 695 53.25 -29.81 -47.76
C GLY A 695 53.25 -30.92 -46.71
N GLU A 696 54.39 -31.21 -46.09
CA GLU A 696 54.51 -32.19 -45.04
C GLU A 696 53.72 -31.73 -43.78
N GLU A 697 53.94 -30.48 -43.36
CA GLU A 697 53.27 -29.90 -42.20
C GLU A 697 51.76 -29.82 -42.39
N LEU A 698 51.27 -29.35 -43.57
CA LEU A 698 49.85 -29.27 -43.84
C LEU A 698 49.15 -30.64 -43.84
N ARG A 699 49.78 -31.66 -44.43
CA ARG A 699 49.24 -33.04 -44.39
C ARG A 699 49.18 -33.61 -42.95
N THR A 700 50.24 -33.37 -42.15
CA THR A 700 50.31 -33.79 -40.78
C THR A 700 49.23 -33.12 -39.91
N VAL A 701 49.11 -31.82 -40.04
CA VAL A 701 48.07 -31.03 -39.31
C VAL A 701 46.67 -31.48 -39.72
N GLN A 702 46.42 -31.69 -41.03
CA GLN A 702 45.10 -32.12 -41.51
C GLN A 702 44.72 -33.51 -40.96
N ALA A 703 45.63 -34.46 -40.91
CA ALA A 703 45.39 -35.81 -40.35
C ALA A 703 45.07 -35.73 -38.83
N GLN A 704 45.80 -34.89 -38.07
CA GLN A 704 45.61 -34.73 -36.65
C GLN A 704 44.29 -33.98 -36.35
N LEU A 705 43.92 -32.91 -37.06
CA LEU A 705 42.66 -32.22 -36.94
C LEU A 705 41.45 -33.12 -37.27
N MET A 706 41.56 -33.97 -38.33
CA MET A 706 40.51 -34.93 -38.64
C MET A 706 40.26 -35.91 -37.48
N THR A 707 41.33 -36.34 -36.78
CA THR A 707 41.22 -37.22 -35.62
C THR A 707 40.60 -36.53 -34.41
N ALA A 708 40.93 -35.24 -34.20
CA ALA A 708 40.46 -34.47 -33.03
C ALA A 708 39.04 -33.91 -33.19
N LEU A 709 38.68 -33.46 -34.37
CA LEU A 709 37.44 -32.72 -34.62
C LEU A 709 36.41 -33.48 -35.49
N GLY A 710 36.85 -34.57 -36.12
CA GLY A 710 36.01 -35.31 -37.07
C GLY A 710 36.02 -34.71 -38.49
N PRO A 711 35.61 -35.52 -39.50
CA PRO A 711 35.80 -35.23 -40.92
C PRO A 711 34.91 -34.10 -41.47
N SER A 712 33.80 -33.77 -40.81
CA SER A 712 32.84 -32.73 -41.21
C SER A 712 33.06 -31.35 -40.57
N HIS A 713 34.09 -31.21 -39.71
CA HIS A 713 34.36 -29.97 -39.02
C HIS A 713 34.89 -28.87 -39.97
N ARG A 714 34.51 -27.59 -39.76
CA ARG A 714 34.93 -26.47 -40.62
C ARG A 714 36.43 -26.32 -40.76
N GLU A 715 37.21 -26.64 -39.71
CA GLU A 715 38.70 -26.60 -39.72
C GLU A 715 39.29 -27.58 -40.68
N ILE A 716 38.59 -28.69 -40.96
CA ILE A 716 39.01 -29.65 -42.01
C ILE A 716 38.87 -28.98 -43.39
N GLY A 717 37.82 -28.18 -43.58
CA GLY A 717 37.67 -27.37 -44.80
C GLY A 717 38.81 -26.35 -45.01
N HIS A 718 39.22 -25.67 -43.92
CA HIS A 718 40.41 -24.79 -43.95
C HIS A 718 41.69 -25.54 -44.27
N GLY A 719 41.85 -26.73 -43.71
CA GLY A 719 43.01 -27.59 -44.03
C GLY A 719 43.04 -28.09 -45.48
N GLU A 720 41.88 -28.51 -46.04
CA GLU A 720 41.73 -28.85 -47.47
C GLU A 720 42.02 -27.63 -48.34
N PHE A 721 41.52 -26.45 -47.99
CA PHE A 721 41.83 -25.23 -48.70
C PHE A 721 43.34 -24.90 -48.69
N ALA A 722 44.01 -25.03 -47.57
CA ALA A 722 45.45 -24.83 -47.44
C ALA A 722 46.25 -25.84 -48.27
N LEU A 723 45.83 -27.13 -48.30
CA LEU A 723 46.41 -28.16 -49.15
C LEU A 723 46.22 -27.85 -50.63
N GLY A 724 45.08 -27.29 -51.02
CA GLY A 724 44.82 -26.78 -52.37
C GLY A 724 45.76 -25.65 -52.75
N GLN A 725 46.03 -24.72 -51.82
CA GLN A 725 46.98 -23.61 -52.04
C GLN A 725 48.41 -24.18 -52.24
N TRP A 726 48.79 -25.15 -51.42
CA TRP A 726 50.11 -25.84 -51.57
C TRP A 726 50.22 -26.57 -52.89
N ALA A 727 49.18 -27.34 -53.30
CA ALA A 727 49.20 -28.05 -54.60
C ALA A 727 49.23 -27.06 -55.80
N SER A 728 48.52 -25.97 -55.73
CA SER A 728 48.55 -24.89 -56.70
C SER A 728 49.97 -24.27 -56.78
N ALA A 729 50.62 -23.99 -55.68
CA ALA A 729 51.97 -23.45 -55.69
C ALA A 729 53.04 -24.45 -56.13
N SER A 730 52.76 -25.71 -56.00
CA SER A 730 53.60 -26.82 -56.50
C SER A 730 53.40 -27.15 -57.99
N GLY A 731 52.46 -26.41 -58.63
CA GLY A 731 52.15 -26.63 -60.05
C GLY A 731 51.19 -27.77 -60.35
N ASP A 732 50.68 -28.48 -59.35
CA ASP A 732 49.72 -29.59 -59.52
C ASP A 732 48.28 -29.06 -59.45
N ALA A 733 47.82 -28.49 -60.51
CA ALA A 733 46.51 -27.86 -60.64
C ALA A 733 45.36 -28.86 -60.47
N ALA A 734 45.53 -30.10 -60.88
CA ALA A 734 44.51 -31.15 -60.76
C ALA A 734 44.26 -31.56 -59.29
N THR A 735 45.34 -31.78 -58.59
CA THR A 735 45.32 -32.09 -57.13
C THR A 735 44.76 -30.88 -56.36
N ALA A 736 45.18 -29.66 -56.74
CA ALA A 736 44.63 -28.42 -56.11
C ALA A 736 43.10 -28.31 -56.31
N ALA A 737 42.59 -28.53 -57.47
CA ALA A 737 41.15 -28.53 -57.77
C ALA A 737 40.41 -29.55 -56.89
N GLY A 738 40.98 -30.75 -56.68
CA GLY A 738 40.40 -31.77 -55.87
C GLY A 738 40.33 -31.34 -54.35
N HIS A 739 41.39 -30.72 -53.83
CA HIS A 739 41.41 -30.18 -52.48
C HIS A 739 40.40 -29.05 -52.30
N TYR A 740 40.34 -28.08 -53.20
CA TYR A 740 39.37 -26.99 -53.17
C TYR A 740 37.92 -27.51 -53.31
N ALA A 741 37.66 -28.56 -54.08
CA ALA A 741 36.35 -29.20 -54.18
C ALA A 741 35.93 -29.82 -52.86
N ARG A 742 36.84 -30.48 -52.15
CA ARG A 742 36.56 -31.01 -50.78
C ARG A 742 36.30 -29.89 -49.79
N ALA A 743 37.09 -28.81 -49.82
CA ALA A 743 36.82 -27.61 -49.01
C ALA A 743 35.44 -27.02 -49.31
N ALA A 744 35.10 -26.86 -50.60
CA ALA A 744 33.79 -26.38 -51.02
C ALA A 744 32.63 -27.28 -50.55
N THR A 745 32.82 -28.62 -50.57
CA THR A 745 31.81 -29.57 -50.09
C THR A 745 31.56 -29.39 -48.60
N LEU A 746 32.61 -29.21 -47.81
CA LEU A 746 32.51 -28.96 -46.35
C LEU A 746 31.88 -27.62 -46.06
N TRP A 747 32.18 -26.58 -46.85
CA TRP A 747 31.63 -25.22 -46.69
C TRP A 747 30.26 -25.00 -47.32
N ARG A 748 29.68 -26.00 -48.01
CA ARG A 748 28.26 -26.00 -48.43
C ARG A 748 27.31 -26.27 -47.28
N GLN A 749 27.80 -26.76 -46.17
CA GLN A 749 26.95 -26.89 -44.98
C GLN A 749 26.36 -25.54 -44.58
N PRO A 750 25.12 -25.48 -44.08
CA PRO A 750 24.43 -24.25 -43.77
C PRO A 750 25.22 -23.27 -42.88
N ASP A 751 26.04 -23.80 -41.98
CA ASP A 751 26.80 -23.00 -41.02
C ASP A 751 28.09 -22.40 -41.58
N HIS A 752 28.55 -22.81 -42.78
CA HIS A 752 29.87 -22.41 -43.30
C HIS A 752 29.79 -21.75 -44.68
N THR A 753 28.60 -21.38 -45.11
CA THR A 753 28.36 -20.84 -46.48
C THR A 753 29.11 -19.53 -46.77
N ALA A 754 29.51 -18.78 -45.73
CA ALA A 754 30.30 -17.57 -45.90
C ALA A 754 31.67 -17.77 -46.57
N LEU A 755 32.27 -18.92 -46.37
CA LEU A 755 33.58 -19.30 -46.97
C LEU A 755 33.47 -19.96 -48.36
N LEU A 756 32.30 -20.47 -48.71
CA LEU A 756 32.08 -21.24 -49.94
C LEU A 756 32.49 -20.49 -51.22
N PRO A 757 32.20 -19.19 -51.43
CA PRO A 757 32.60 -18.46 -52.61
C PRO A 757 34.12 -18.48 -52.81
N GLN A 758 34.89 -18.38 -51.74
CA GLN A 758 36.36 -18.40 -51.80
C GLN A 758 36.90 -19.74 -52.33
N ALA A 759 36.33 -20.87 -51.81
CA ALA A 759 36.72 -22.20 -52.26
C ALA A 759 36.38 -22.43 -53.74
N LEU A 760 35.18 -22.02 -54.15
CA LEU A 760 34.71 -22.17 -55.53
C LEU A 760 35.54 -21.32 -56.54
N LEU A 761 35.93 -20.11 -56.12
CA LEU A 761 36.83 -19.27 -56.93
C LEU A 761 38.20 -19.93 -57.11
N ALA A 762 38.79 -20.43 -56.04
CA ALA A 762 40.07 -21.13 -56.10
C ALA A 762 39.98 -22.43 -56.84
N GLN A 763 38.89 -23.19 -56.68
CA GLN A 763 38.64 -24.43 -57.46
C GLN A 763 38.50 -24.08 -58.94
N GLY A 764 37.75 -23.09 -59.31
CA GLY A 764 37.57 -22.67 -60.70
C GLY A 764 38.90 -22.23 -61.33
N GLN A 765 39.75 -21.54 -60.59
CA GLN A 765 41.11 -21.21 -61.06
C GLN A 765 41.97 -22.47 -61.32
N ALA A 766 41.96 -23.40 -60.33
CA ALA A 766 42.75 -24.62 -60.49
C ALA A 766 42.26 -25.51 -61.66
N LEU A 767 40.94 -25.62 -61.83
CA LEU A 767 40.35 -26.34 -63.00
C LEU A 767 40.74 -25.69 -64.31
N GLN A 768 40.77 -24.36 -64.37
CA GLN A 768 41.22 -23.65 -65.57
C GLN A 768 42.70 -23.99 -65.91
N GLN A 769 43.57 -23.97 -64.90
CA GLN A 769 44.99 -24.31 -65.04
C GLN A 769 45.20 -25.79 -65.37
N ALA A 770 44.30 -26.67 -64.89
CA ALA A 770 44.30 -28.10 -65.20
C ALA A 770 43.73 -28.44 -66.60
N GLY A 771 43.36 -27.46 -67.38
CA GLY A 771 42.80 -27.68 -68.69
C GLY A 771 41.38 -28.20 -68.69
N GLN A 772 40.57 -27.90 -67.69
CA GLN A 772 39.16 -28.30 -67.60
C GLN A 772 38.20 -27.08 -67.60
N PRO A 773 38.10 -26.38 -68.73
CA PRO A 773 37.37 -25.08 -68.80
C PRO A 773 35.86 -25.23 -68.59
N ALA A 774 35.25 -26.34 -68.99
CA ALA A 774 33.82 -26.54 -68.83
C ALA A 774 33.45 -26.63 -67.34
N GLN A 775 34.20 -27.43 -66.56
CA GLN A 775 34.01 -27.55 -65.11
C GLN A 775 34.36 -26.25 -64.40
N ALA A 776 35.41 -25.55 -64.82
CA ALA A 776 35.78 -24.24 -64.31
C ALA A 776 34.63 -23.21 -64.40
N ARG A 777 33.99 -23.17 -65.60
CA ARG A 777 32.84 -22.26 -65.85
C ARG A 777 31.65 -22.56 -64.92
N GLU A 778 31.31 -23.83 -64.72
CA GLU A 778 30.20 -24.24 -63.87
C GLU A 778 30.44 -23.82 -62.40
N VAL A 779 31.60 -24.13 -61.86
CA VAL A 779 32.01 -23.79 -60.53
C VAL A 779 32.07 -22.27 -60.31
N LEU A 780 32.61 -21.52 -61.31
CA LEU A 780 32.70 -20.06 -61.20
C LEU A 780 31.32 -19.41 -61.34
N ALA A 781 30.38 -20.01 -62.13
CA ALA A 781 29.00 -19.56 -62.14
C ALA A 781 28.26 -19.70 -60.81
N GLU A 782 28.48 -20.80 -60.08
CA GLU A 782 28.01 -21.02 -58.76
C GLU A 782 28.59 -19.94 -57.77
N ALA A 783 29.88 -19.70 -57.82
CA ALA A 783 30.57 -18.68 -57.06
C ALA A 783 29.95 -17.28 -57.28
N ARG A 784 29.65 -16.95 -58.58
CA ARG A 784 29.01 -15.68 -58.89
C ARG A 784 27.64 -15.55 -58.29
N GLN A 785 26.80 -16.58 -58.35
CA GLN A 785 25.46 -16.55 -57.75
C GLN A 785 25.53 -16.33 -56.24
N LEU A 786 26.42 -17.01 -55.54
CA LEU A 786 26.60 -16.86 -54.10
C LEU A 786 27.12 -15.46 -53.69
N LEU A 787 28.08 -14.92 -54.47
CA LEU A 787 28.60 -13.56 -54.21
C LEU A 787 27.52 -12.49 -54.45
N LEU A 788 26.68 -12.65 -55.46
CA LEU A 788 25.54 -11.78 -55.72
C LEU A 788 24.52 -11.84 -54.57
N ALA A 789 24.20 -13.04 -54.09
CA ALA A 789 23.27 -13.24 -52.99
C ALA A 789 23.80 -12.72 -51.65
N GLN A 790 25.10 -12.86 -51.36
CA GLN A 790 25.71 -12.47 -50.10
C GLN A 790 26.10 -11.02 -50.02
N ARG A 791 26.60 -10.41 -51.12
CA ARG A 791 27.21 -9.07 -51.14
C ARG A 791 26.53 -8.09 -52.09
N GLY A 792 25.53 -8.56 -52.85
CA GLY A 792 24.83 -7.74 -53.82
C GLY A 792 25.61 -7.47 -55.12
N PRO A 793 25.03 -6.69 -56.03
CA PRO A 793 25.61 -6.45 -57.38
C PRO A 793 26.88 -5.59 -57.39
N GLN A 794 27.22 -4.97 -56.29
CA GLN A 794 28.45 -4.16 -56.15
C GLN A 794 29.61 -4.94 -55.51
N ALA A 795 29.51 -6.26 -55.37
CA ALA A 795 30.55 -7.08 -54.75
C ALA A 795 31.92 -6.91 -55.47
N PRO A 796 33.00 -6.66 -54.71
CA PRO A 796 34.34 -6.54 -55.25
C PRO A 796 34.72 -7.81 -56.05
N GLY A 797 35.26 -7.61 -57.26
CA GLY A 797 35.72 -8.71 -58.10
C GLY A 797 34.62 -9.37 -58.99
N LEU A 798 33.33 -9.01 -58.80
CA LEU A 798 32.23 -9.65 -59.56
C LEU A 798 32.35 -9.42 -61.04
N ARG A 799 32.67 -8.18 -61.44
CA ARG A 799 32.88 -7.88 -62.87
C ARG A 799 34.04 -8.68 -63.50
N GLY A 800 35.13 -8.88 -62.79
CA GLY A 800 36.27 -9.70 -63.22
C GLY A 800 35.91 -11.17 -63.28
N LEU A 801 35.07 -11.67 -62.38
CA LEU A 801 34.55 -13.02 -62.45
C LEU A 801 33.63 -13.27 -63.65
N GLU A 802 32.74 -12.31 -63.96
CA GLU A 802 31.86 -12.36 -65.09
C GLU A 802 32.63 -12.34 -66.45
N ALA A 803 33.64 -11.49 -66.58
CA ALA A 803 34.53 -11.50 -67.72
C ALA A 803 35.26 -12.83 -67.86
N ARG A 804 35.67 -13.43 -66.72
CA ARG A 804 36.38 -14.73 -66.73
C ARG A 804 35.45 -15.88 -67.21
N ILE A 805 34.25 -15.92 -66.68
CA ILE A 805 33.22 -16.91 -67.09
C ILE A 805 32.89 -16.76 -68.55
N ALA A 806 32.76 -15.52 -69.05
CA ALA A 806 32.54 -15.24 -70.46
C ALA A 806 33.71 -15.72 -71.38
N ALA A 807 34.96 -15.46 -70.98
CA ALA A 807 36.14 -15.94 -71.64
C ALA A 807 36.22 -17.48 -71.71
N LEU A 808 35.87 -18.17 -70.69
CA LEU A 808 35.81 -19.64 -70.67
C LEU A 808 34.73 -20.20 -71.54
N ALA A 809 33.64 -19.51 -71.79
CA ALA A 809 32.59 -19.89 -72.72
C ALA A 809 33.05 -19.84 -74.18
N GLN A 810 34.05 -18.98 -74.52
CA GLN A 810 34.58 -18.85 -75.80
C GLN A 810 35.67 -19.90 -76.16
N THR A 811 36.22 -20.57 -75.19
CA THR A 811 37.27 -21.59 -75.30
C THR A 811 36.73 -23.00 -75.48
N GLU A 812 35.42 -23.24 -75.42
CA GLU A 812 34.82 -24.54 -75.70
C GLU A 812 34.83 -24.76 -77.21
N PRO A 813 35.35 -25.95 -77.73
CA PRO A 813 35.20 -26.30 -79.08
C PRO A 813 33.70 -26.41 -79.41
N GLN A 814 33.23 -25.64 -80.40
CA GLN A 814 31.88 -25.82 -80.95
C GLN A 814 31.64 -27.28 -81.28
N PRO A 815 30.54 -27.89 -80.90
CA PRO A 815 30.23 -29.24 -81.33
C PRO A 815 30.21 -29.26 -82.83
N ALA A 816 31.06 -30.10 -83.47
CA ALA A 816 31.10 -30.26 -84.86
C ALA A 816 29.66 -30.52 -85.34
N THR A 817 29.07 -29.55 -86.01
CA THR A 817 27.84 -29.75 -86.81
C THR A 817 28.07 -30.89 -87.75
N SER A 818 27.67 -32.12 -87.44
CA SER A 818 27.61 -33.23 -88.38
C SER A 818 26.62 -32.86 -89.51
N ALA A 819 27.16 -32.47 -90.61
CA ALA A 819 26.42 -32.33 -91.84
C ALA A 819 25.95 -33.71 -92.22
N ALA A 820 24.72 -34.02 -92.00
CA ALA A 820 24.03 -35.17 -92.59
C ALA A 820 23.81 -34.90 -94.07
N ARG A 821 24.35 -35.74 -94.88
CA ARG A 821 23.78 -36.13 -96.20
C ARG A 821 23.11 -37.47 -96.09
#